data_7e20cd106aaf92cfd9cedb9db7dcf4d6
#
_entry.id   7e20cd106aaf92cfd9cedb9db7dcf4d6
#
_cell.length_a   1.000
_cell.length_b   1.000
_cell.length_c   1.000
_cell.angle_alpha   90.00
_cell.angle_beta   90.00
_cell.angle_gamma   90.00
#
_symmetry.space_group_name_H-M   'P 1'
#
loop_
_entity.id
_entity.type
_entity.pdbx_description
1 polymer ?
#
loop_
_entity_poly.entity_id
_entity_poly.type
_entity_poly.pdbx_seq_one_letter_code
_entity_poly.pdbx_strand_id
1 'polypeptide(L)'
;MSEELEQNMSEEIEQTNNEYSADSIQVLEGLEAVRMRPSMYIGDVNTKGLHHLVYEVVDNSIDEALAGYCKNIDVTINEDNSISVSDDGRGIPTGMNQKENRSALEVVMTILHAGGKFDKGSYKVSGGLHGVGVSCVNALSTKLVATIYREGKIWRQEYSKGFPLADVQVIGETDRTGTTIYFKPDDSIFYVTEYKYDILAARLRELAYLNRGIRLSLTDKRTIDPDTNEFKSEVFYSEKGLSEFVEYLDETREKLIDETIHITTEKNGIPIEVAMHYNTEFKENVYSYVNNINTIEGGTHLAGFRRGVMQTLKTYADNSGMLSKLKFDISGEDFREGLTAIISVKVAEPQFEGQTKTKLGNTEVGSAVAQAVSVALANYLEEHPKDARAIVDKVILAAQARHAARKARELVQRKTVLSGSGLPGKLADCSDNNPENCEIFLVEGDSAGGTAKQGRDRKFQAILPLRGKILNVEKALAHRGWESEEIKMIFQALGITIGTAEDSKAVNLEKIRYHKIVIMADADVDGAHIATLIMTLFFRYMRSVIENGYLYIATPPLYSVKKGKEQRYCWTEEQRLQLIQEMGAGKESSLHIQRYKGLGEMTAEQLWDTTMSPDGRTLRQVTIENAAEADRIFSMLMGDDVPPRRQFIEQNATYANIDA
;
A
#
# COMPACT_ATOMS: atom_id res chain seq x y z
N MET A 1 -2.36 -19.87 -60.85
CA MET A 1 -2.76 -20.18 -59.47
C MET A 1 -1.57 -20.31 -58.52
N SER A 2 -0.33 -20.40 -58.96
CA SER A 2 0.90 -20.38 -58.15
C SER A 2 1.56 -18.99 -58.09
N GLU A 3 1.49 -18.21 -59.13
CA GLU A 3 2.11 -16.88 -59.18
C GLU A 3 1.29 -15.79 -58.45
N GLU A 4 -0.03 -15.89 -58.43
CA GLU A 4 -0.90 -14.97 -57.62
C GLU A 4 -0.82 -15.24 -56.12
N LEU A 5 -0.52 -16.46 -55.68
CA LEU A 5 -0.31 -16.80 -54.27
C LEU A 5 1.07 -16.35 -53.78
N GLU A 6 2.09 -16.37 -54.64
CA GLU A 6 3.43 -15.84 -54.28
C GLU A 6 3.46 -14.31 -54.30
N GLN A 7 2.70 -13.64 -55.16
CA GLN A 7 2.55 -12.19 -55.12
C GLN A 7 1.77 -11.71 -53.86
N ASN A 8 0.67 -12.37 -53.48
CA ASN A 8 -0.07 -12.02 -52.26
C ASN A 8 0.72 -12.32 -50.97
N MET A 9 1.55 -13.38 -50.97
CA MET A 9 2.45 -13.63 -49.81
C MET A 9 3.62 -12.64 -49.75
N SER A 10 4.11 -12.10 -50.87
CA SER A 10 5.14 -11.06 -50.85
C SER A 10 4.57 -9.69 -50.44
N GLU A 11 3.33 -9.36 -50.81
CA GLU A 11 2.65 -8.14 -50.37
C GLU A 11 2.25 -8.18 -48.87
N GLU A 12 1.89 -9.34 -48.30
CA GLU A 12 1.68 -9.52 -46.86
C GLU A 12 2.98 -9.48 -46.04
N ILE A 13 4.13 -9.86 -46.63
CA ILE A 13 5.44 -9.79 -45.95
C ILE A 13 6.03 -8.37 -46.01
N GLU A 14 5.70 -7.56 -47.02
CA GLU A 14 6.13 -6.15 -47.08
C GLU A 14 5.40 -5.23 -46.08
N GLN A 15 4.25 -5.61 -45.52
CA GLN A 15 3.51 -4.82 -44.53
C GLN A 15 3.99 -5.02 -43.07
N THR A 16 4.97 -5.88 -42.80
CA THR A 16 5.48 -6.13 -41.43
C THR A 16 6.94 -5.74 -41.17
N ASN A 17 7.60 -5.10 -42.12
CA ASN A 17 8.89 -4.45 -41.85
C ASN A 17 8.67 -3.03 -41.31
N ASN A 18 8.28 -2.91 -40.04
CA ASN A 18 8.50 -1.69 -39.24
C ASN A 18 10.01 -1.55 -39.01
N GLU A 19 10.76 -1.07 -40.00
CA GLU A 19 12.13 -0.65 -39.80
C GLU A 19 12.14 0.46 -38.71
N TYR A 20 12.85 0.20 -37.61
CA TYR A 20 13.11 1.21 -36.60
C TYR A 20 13.98 2.30 -37.23
N SER A 21 13.33 3.34 -37.74
CA SER A 21 13.93 4.49 -38.43
C SER A 21 13.84 5.75 -37.56
N ALA A 22 14.56 6.80 -37.93
CA ALA A 22 14.47 8.08 -37.24
C ALA A 22 13.03 8.63 -37.18
N ASP A 23 12.20 8.33 -38.20
CA ASP A 23 10.81 8.73 -38.28
C ASP A 23 9.88 7.95 -37.34
N SER A 24 10.34 6.79 -36.83
CA SER A 24 9.59 6.01 -35.82
C SER A 24 9.76 6.55 -34.39
N ILE A 25 10.66 7.52 -34.18
CA ILE A 25 10.85 8.17 -32.87
C ILE A 25 9.77 9.22 -32.69
N GLN A 26 8.78 8.90 -31.84
CA GLN A 26 7.74 9.85 -31.42
C GLN A 26 8.19 10.65 -30.22
N VAL A 27 8.10 11.98 -30.29
CA VAL A 27 8.29 12.88 -29.15
C VAL A 27 6.91 13.21 -28.60
N LEU A 28 6.63 12.78 -27.37
CA LEU A 28 5.41 13.13 -26.65
C LEU A 28 5.68 14.39 -25.82
N GLU A 29 4.89 15.43 -26.04
CA GLU A 29 5.04 16.70 -25.33
C GLU A 29 3.86 17.00 -24.40
N GLY A 30 4.15 17.67 -23.28
CA GLY A 30 3.15 18.20 -22.37
C GLY A 30 2.21 17.15 -21.79
N LEU A 31 0.91 17.47 -21.70
CA LEU A 31 -0.12 16.61 -21.09
C LEU A 31 -0.49 15.38 -21.95
N GLU A 32 -0.16 15.38 -23.22
CA GLU A 32 -0.36 14.20 -24.07
C GLU A 32 0.55 13.05 -23.62
N ALA A 33 1.79 13.34 -23.22
CA ALA A 33 2.70 12.36 -22.65
C ALA A 33 2.10 11.68 -21.38
N VAL A 34 1.41 12.46 -20.54
CA VAL A 34 0.73 11.94 -19.34
C VAL A 34 -0.39 10.97 -19.72
N ARG A 35 -1.21 11.33 -20.71
CA ARG A 35 -2.33 10.47 -21.17
C ARG A 35 -1.86 9.18 -21.83
N MET A 36 -0.77 9.24 -22.60
CA MET A 36 -0.20 8.07 -23.27
C MET A 36 0.55 7.12 -22.33
N ARG A 37 1.15 7.64 -21.26
CA ARG A 37 1.95 6.89 -20.30
C ARG A 37 1.59 7.26 -18.86
N PRO A 38 0.31 7.09 -18.41
CA PRO A 38 -0.15 7.56 -17.10
C PRO A 38 0.62 6.93 -15.95
N SER A 39 0.99 5.64 -16.07
CA SER A 39 1.72 4.92 -15.01
C SER A 39 3.09 5.52 -14.68
N MET A 40 3.71 6.29 -15.58
CA MET A 40 4.96 7.02 -15.27
C MET A 40 4.76 8.14 -14.26
N TYR A 41 3.54 8.69 -14.15
CA TYR A 41 3.21 9.86 -13.32
C TYR A 41 2.44 9.48 -12.06
N ILE A 42 1.54 8.50 -12.14
CA ILE A 42 0.63 8.10 -11.04
C ILE A 42 0.85 6.66 -10.54
N GLY A 43 1.84 5.95 -11.09
CA GLY A 43 2.23 4.59 -10.69
C GLY A 43 1.45 3.49 -11.41
N ASP A 44 0.13 3.51 -11.40
CA ASP A 44 -0.72 2.57 -12.13
C ASP A 44 -2.03 3.24 -12.59
N VAL A 45 -2.89 2.50 -13.29
CA VAL A 45 -4.21 2.95 -13.76
C VAL A 45 -5.36 2.18 -13.10
N ASN A 46 -5.07 1.47 -12.02
CA ASN A 46 -6.03 0.75 -11.19
C ASN A 46 -6.46 1.59 -9.97
N THR A 47 -6.95 0.94 -8.93
CA THR A 47 -7.41 1.57 -7.69
C THR A 47 -6.37 2.51 -7.08
N LYS A 48 -5.09 2.12 -7.04
CA LYS A 48 -4.01 2.93 -6.45
C LYS A 48 -3.80 4.23 -7.23
N GLY A 49 -3.64 4.16 -8.54
CA GLY A 49 -3.46 5.35 -9.38
C GLY A 49 -4.69 6.25 -9.39
N LEU A 50 -5.91 5.67 -9.34
CA LEU A 50 -7.15 6.42 -9.21
C LEU A 50 -7.16 7.29 -7.93
N HIS A 51 -6.84 6.68 -6.77
CA HIS A 51 -6.80 7.39 -5.49
C HIS A 51 -5.65 8.39 -5.42
N HIS A 52 -4.54 8.14 -6.14
CA HIS A 52 -3.41 9.06 -6.22
C HIS A 52 -3.80 10.42 -6.80
N LEU A 53 -4.77 10.48 -7.72
CA LEU A 53 -5.30 11.76 -8.22
C LEU A 53 -5.85 12.64 -7.08
N VAL A 54 -6.54 12.03 -6.11
CA VAL A 54 -7.06 12.74 -4.94
C VAL A 54 -5.91 13.23 -4.07
N TYR A 55 -4.90 12.38 -3.86
CA TYR A 55 -3.73 12.72 -3.05
C TYR A 55 -2.98 13.91 -3.62
N GLU A 56 -2.79 14.00 -4.94
CA GLU A 56 -2.11 15.13 -5.57
C GLU A 56 -2.85 16.46 -5.35
N VAL A 57 -4.18 16.46 -5.33
CA VAL A 57 -4.96 17.66 -5.05
C VAL A 57 -4.93 18.00 -3.55
N VAL A 58 -5.13 17.03 -2.68
CA VAL A 58 -5.09 17.23 -1.22
C VAL A 58 -3.70 17.69 -0.77
N ASP A 59 -2.63 17.10 -1.30
CA ASP A 59 -1.25 17.49 -0.96
C ASP A 59 -0.96 18.95 -1.33
N ASN A 60 -1.61 19.51 -2.36
CA ASN A 60 -1.50 20.95 -2.65
C ASN A 60 -2.15 21.80 -1.56
N SER A 61 -3.30 21.39 -1.03
CA SER A 61 -3.96 22.08 0.09
C SER A 61 -3.15 21.92 1.40
N ILE A 62 -2.52 20.77 1.61
CA ILE A 62 -1.58 20.54 2.73
C ILE A 62 -0.34 21.43 2.60
N ASP A 63 0.20 21.66 1.38
CA ASP A 63 1.32 22.58 1.18
C ASP A 63 0.93 24.03 1.54
N GLU A 64 -0.30 24.47 1.26
CA GLU A 64 -0.84 25.75 1.76
C GLU A 64 -0.93 25.77 3.30
N ALA A 65 -1.29 24.65 3.91
CA ALA A 65 -1.32 24.53 5.36
C ALA A 65 0.08 24.56 5.99
N LEU A 66 1.07 23.90 5.38
CA LEU A 66 2.48 23.98 5.80
C LEU A 66 3.06 25.39 5.65
N ALA A 67 2.58 26.15 4.67
CA ALA A 67 2.92 27.55 4.51
C ALA A 67 2.17 28.47 5.51
N GLY A 68 1.24 27.94 6.31
CA GLY A 68 0.50 28.65 7.36
C GLY A 68 -0.77 29.36 6.90
N TYR A 69 -1.25 29.07 5.68
CA TYR A 69 -2.39 29.78 5.07
C TYR A 69 -3.68 28.96 5.01
N CYS A 70 -3.66 27.67 5.27
CA CYS A 70 -4.83 26.80 5.23
C CYS A 70 -5.03 26.08 6.58
N LYS A 71 -6.29 25.96 7.00
CA LYS A 71 -6.70 25.25 8.23
C LYS A 71 -7.77 24.19 8.00
N ASN A 72 -8.56 24.33 6.95
CA ASN A 72 -9.66 23.45 6.63
C ASN A 72 -9.55 22.93 5.20
N ILE A 73 -9.67 21.60 5.06
CA ILE A 73 -9.63 20.90 3.78
C ILE A 73 -10.83 19.93 3.76
N ASP A 74 -11.73 20.12 2.81
CA ASP A 74 -12.91 19.29 2.67
C ASP A 74 -12.83 18.47 1.38
N VAL A 75 -12.96 17.15 1.50
CA VAL A 75 -12.95 16.19 0.39
C VAL A 75 -14.34 15.58 0.26
N THR A 76 -14.89 15.57 -0.94
CA THR A 76 -16.20 14.99 -1.22
C THR A 76 -16.12 14.00 -2.38
N ILE A 77 -16.59 12.79 -2.16
CA ILE A 77 -16.92 11.84 -3.20
C ILE A 77 -18.34 12.14 -3.65
N ASN A 78 -18.50 12.58 -4.88
CA ASN A 78 -19.82 12.95 -5.43
C ASN A 78 -20.58 11.70 -5.91
N GLU A 79 -21.89 11.82 -6.12
CA GLU A 79 -22.80 10.74 -6.55
C GLU A 79 -22.33 10.05 -7.85
N ASP A 80 -21.70 10.80 -8.76
CA ASP A 80 -21.22 10.33 -10.06
C ASP A 80 -19.75 9.82 -10.04
N ASN A 81 -19.20 9.53 -8.84
CA ASN A 81 -17.80 9.16 -8.63
C ASN A 81 -16.79 10.22 -9.10
N SER A 82 -17.16 11.49 -9.14
CA SER A 82 -16.24 12.61 -9.22
C SER A 82 -15.77 13.01 -7.81
N ILE A 83 -14.68 13.74 -7.73
CA ILE A 83 -14.12 14.26 -6.47
C ILE A 83 -14.18 15.78 -6.45
N SER A 84 -14.49 16.33 -5.29
CA SER A 84 -14.32 17.75 -4.99
C SER A 84 -13.37 17.89 -3.80
N VAL A 85 -12.31 18.68 -3.95
CA VAL A 85 -11.41 19.07 -2.85
C VAL A 85 -11.48 20.56 -2.69
N SER A 86 -11.78 21.06 -1.51
CA SER A 86 -11.88 22.47 -1.18
C SER A 86 -10.99 22.81 0.00
N ASP A 87 -10.24 23.92 -0.11
CA ASP A 87 -9.42 24.45 0.96
C ASP A 87 -9.72 25.93 1.24
N ASP A 88 -9.27 26.42 2.38
CA ASP A 88 -9.32 27.82 2.80
C ASP A 88 -7.95 28.53 2.71
N GLY A 89 -7.07 28.05 1.81
CA GLY A 89 -5.76 28.63 1.54
C GLY A 89 -5.82 30.00 0.82
N ARG A 90 -4.68 30.44 0.27
CA ARG A 90 -4.58 31.74 -0.43
C ARG A 90 -5.32 31.77 -1.78
N GLY A 91 -5.64 30.62 -2.34
CA GLY A 91 -6.12 30.48 -3.71
C GLY A 91 -5.00 30.58 -4.75
N ILE A 92 -5.08 29.78 -5.81
CA ILE A 92 -4.12 29.80 -6.91
C ILE A 92 -4.14 31.20 -7.58
N PRO A 93 -2.99 31.82 -7.90
CA PRO A 93 -2.96 33.09 -8.63
C PRO A 93 -3.69 32.99 -9.98
N THR A 94 -4.50 34.01 -10.32
CA THR A 94 -5.29 34.07 -11.56
C THR A 94 -4.81 35.13 -12.52
N GLY A 95 -3.82 35.95 -12.13
CA GLY A 95 -3.22 36.96 -12.97
C GLY A 95 -2.48 36.39 -14.18
N MET A 96 -2.21 37.24 -15.18
CA MET A 96 -1.49 36.85 -16.41
C MET A 96 -0.01 36.57 -16.14
N ASN A 97 0.45 35.39 -16.53
CA ASN A 97 1.86 35.05 -16.60
C ASN A 97 2.44 35.65 -17.92
N GLN A 98 3.34 36.61 -17.80
CA GLN A 98 3.88 37.34 -18.97
C GLN A 98 4.73 36.45 -19.90
N LYS A 99 5.34 35.37 -19.39
CA LYS A 99 6.17 34.47 -20.20
C LYS A 99 5.31 33.53 -21.07
N GLU A 100 4.24 32.98 -20.47
CA GLU A 100 3.38 32.02 -21.15
C GLU A 100 2.19 32.69 -21.86
N ASN A 101 1.96 33.99 -21.62
CA ASN A 101 0.80 34.73 -22.11
C ASN A 101 -0.54 34.06 -21.82
N ARG A 102 -0.65 33.46 -20.63
CA ARG A 102 -1.83 32.73 -20.10
C ARG A 102 -2.02 33.09 -18.64
N SER A 103 -3.20 32.83 -18.07
CA SER A 103 -3.40 33.01 -16.64
C SER A 103 -2.48 32.05 -15.85
N ALA A 104 -2.01 32.48 -14.67
CA ALA A 104 -1.19 31.64 -13.83
C ALA A 104 -1.95 30.34 -13.43
N LEU A 105 -3.28 30.39 -13.27
CA LEU A 105 -4.12 29.22 -13.07
C LEU A 105 -4.00 28.24 -14.24
N GLU A 106 -4.16 28.72 -15.47
CA GLU A 106 -4.02 27.88 -16.66
C GLU A 106 -2.64 27.26 -16.78
N VAL A 107 -1.58 28.04 -16.52
CA VAL A 107 -0.20 27.56 -16.53
C VAL A 107 -0.02 26.39 -15.55
N VAL A 108 -0.49 26.53 -14.31
CA VAL A 108 -0.40 25.47 -13.29
C VAL A 108 -1.21 24.22 -13.69
N MET A 109 -2.34 24.38 -14.34
CA MET A 109 -3.22 23.28 -14.73
C MET A 109 -2.80 22.55 -16.01
N THR A 110 -2.05 23.21 -16.91
CA THR A 110 -1.78 22.70 -18.27
C THR A 110 -0.32 22.50 -18.61
N ILE A 111 0.61 23.07 -17.86
CA ILE A 111 2.04 22.94 -18.14
C ILE A 111 2.71 22.09 -17.07
N LEU A 112 3.42 21.05 -17.52
CA LEU A 112 4.25 20.22 -16.64
C LEU A 112 5.44 21.04 -16.14
N HIS A 113 5.88 20.77 -14.91
CA HIS A 113 6.98 21.48 -14.26
C HIS A 113 6.74 22.98 -14.09
N ALA A 114 5.48 23.38 -13.92
CA ALA A 114 5.07 24.74 -13.61
C ALA A 114 4.46 24.82 -12.20
N GLY A 115 4.75 25.90 -11.48
CA GLY A 115 4.14 26.13 -10.16
C GLY A 115 4.97 27.05 -9.26
N GLY A 116 4.31 27.62 -8.25
CA GLY A 116 4.94 28.53 -7.27
C GLY A 116 5.89 27.85 -6.28
N LYS A 117 5.91 26.49 -6.26
CA LYS A 117 6.77 25.69 -5.36
C LYS A 117 8.25 25.67 -5.76
N PHE A 118 8.58 26.14 -6.97
CA PHE A 118 9.96 26.38 -7.40
C PHE A 118 10.55 27.68 -6.83
N ASP A 119 9.70 28.57 -6.31
CA ASP A 119 10.12 29.79 -5.64
C ASP A 119 10.22 29.57 -4.11
N LYS A 120 11.45 29.58 -3.59
CA LYS A 120 11.73 29.40 -2.15
C LYS A 120 11.14 30.51 -1.27
N GLY A 121 10.77 31.64 -1.85
CA GLY A 121 10.11 32.75 -1.15
C GLY A 121 8.65 32.41 -0.81
N SER A 122 7.99 31.62 -1.66
CA SER A 122 6.57 31.29 -1.53
C SER A 122 6.32 30.04 -0.68
N TYR A 123 7.21 29.02 -0.77
CA TYR A 123 7.12 27.77 -0.01
C TYR A 123 8.51 27.35 0.48
N LYS A 124 8.73 27.40 1.80
CA LYS A 124 9.99 26.94 2.40
C LYS A 124 10.13 25.42 2.39
N VAL A 125 9.01 24.73 2.51
CA VAL A 125 8.89 23.26 2.51
C VAL A 125 7.61 22.90 1.75
N SER A 126 7.68 21.94 0.86
CA SER A 126 6.52 21.40 0.17
C SER A 126 6.67 19.90 -0.10
N GLY A 127 5.56 19.16 -0.17
CA GLY A 127 5.52 17.77 -0.63
C GLY A 127 5.57 17.68 -2.15
N GLY A 128 4.97 18.64 -2.84
CA GLY A 128 4.98 18.75 -4.30
C GLY A 128 6.29 19.34 -4.84
N LEU A 129 7.19 18.50 -5.33
CA LEU A 129 8.53 18.90 -5.78
C LEU A 129 8.65 19.13 -7.27
N HIS A 130 7.83 18.45 -8.07
CA HIS A 130 8.03 18.36 -9.51
C HIS A 130 7.11 19.28 -10.32
N GLY A 131 6.09 19.91 -9.70
CA GLY A 131 5.14 20.79 -10.39
C GLY A 131 4.32 20.06 -11.46
N VAL A 132 3.99 18.78 -11.23
CA VAL A 132 3.25 17.96 -12.21
C VAL A 132 1.91 17.42 -11.67
N GLY A 133 1.69 17.42 -10.36
CA GLY A 133 0.56 16.70 -9.75
C GLY A 133 -0.80 17.13 -10.30
N VAL A 134 -1.19 18.39 -10.12
CA VAL A 134 -2.51 18.85 -10.54
C VAL A 134 -2.68 18.86 -12.06
N SER A 135 -1.61 19.08 -12.83
CA SER A 135 -1.66 19.01 -14.29
C SER A 135 -1.85 17.55 -14.77
N CYS A 136 -1.29 16.57 -14.05
CA CYS A 136 -1.60 15.15 -14.28
C CYS A 136 -3.06 14.83 -13.97
N VAL A 137 -3.61 15.31 -12.84
CA VAL A 137 -5.05 15.16 -12.54
C VAL A 137 -5.91 15.72 -13.65
N ASN A 138 -5.57 16.91 -14.16
CA ASN A 138 -6.26 17.53 -15.29
C ASN A 138 -6.19 16.67 -16.56
N ALA A 139 -4.99 16.22 -16.93
CA ALA A 139 -4.78 15.40 -18.12
C ALA A 139 -5.57 14.07 -18.07
N LEU A 140 -5.69 13.48 -16.88
CA LEU A 140 -6.32 12.17 -16.66
C LEU A 140 -7.82 12.26 -16.28
N SER A 141 -8.43 13.45 -16.43
CA SER A 141 -9.84 13.69 -16.13
C SER A 141 -10.64 14.06 -17.38
N THR A 142 -11.84 13.51 -17.52
CA THR A 142 -12.79 13.93 -18.57
C THR A 142 -13.29 15.34 -18.34
N LYS A 143 -13.40 15.73 -17.08
CA LYS A 143 -13.79 17.08 -16.65
C LYS A 143 -13.00 17.46 -15.41
N LEU A 144 -12.42 18.67 -15.42
CA LEU A 144 -11.89 19.33 -14.24
C LEU A 144 -12.42 20.76 -14.18
N VAL A 145 -12.79 21.20 -12.98
CA VAL A 145 -13.24 22.58 -12.72
C VAL A 145 -12.42 23.14 -11.57
N ALA A 146 -11.68 24.19 -11.85
CA ALA A 146 -10.97 24.96 -10.83
C ALA A 146 -11.79 26.20 -10.47
N THR A 147 -12.17 26.33 -9.21
CA THR A 147 -12.82 27.51 -8.65
C THR A 147 -11.91 28.13 -7.61
N ILE A 148 -11.50 29.38 -7.82
CA ILE A 148 -10.53 30.07 -6.99
C ILE A 148 -11.20 31.25 -6.31
N TYR A 149 -11.04 31.35 -5.00
CA TYR A 149 -11.51 32.43 -4.16
C TYR A 149 -10.33 33.32 -3.80
N ARG A 150 -10.18 34.45 -4.48
CA ARG A 150 -9.01 35.29 -4.32
C ARG A 150 -9.30 36.74 -4.70
N GLU A 151 -8.74 37.69 -3.96
CA GLU A 151 -8.82 39.12 -4.24
C GLU A 151 -10.26 39.64 -4.35
N GLY A 152 -11.13 39.14 -3.45
CA GLY A 152 -12.53 39.53 -3.42
C GLY A 152 -13.41 38.95 -4.52
N LYS A 153 -12.87 38.05 -5.36
CA LYS A 153 -13.54 37.50 -6.54
C LYS A 153 -13.56 35.99 -6.54
N ILE A 154 -14.57 35.44 -7.20
CA ILE A 154 -14.66 34.02 -7.52
C ILE A 154 -14.28 33.84 -8.97
N TRP A 155 -13.17 33.14 -9.19
CA TRP A 155 -12.65 32.81 -10.51
C TRP A 155 -12.95 31.37 -10.84
N ARG A 156 -13.27 31.08 -12.09
CA ARG A 156 -13.57 29.72 -12.55
C ARG A 156 -12.97 29.47 -13.92
N GLN A 157 -12.38 28.27 -14.07
CA GLN A 157 -11.93 27.76 -15.37
C GLN A 157 -12.24 26.26 -15.43
N GLU A 158 -12.73 25.82 -16.60
CA GLU A 158 -13.09 24.43 -16.86
C GLU A 158 -12.14 23.81 -17.88
N TYR A 159 -11.87 22.52 -17.68
CA TYR A 159 -10.94 21.77 -18.51
C TYR A 159 -11.55 20.42 -18.88
N SER A 160 -11.12 19.87 -20.01
CA SER A 160 -11.42 18.51 -20.44
C SER A 160 -10.14 17.86 -20.97
N LYS A 161 -9.77 16.72 -20.38
CA LYS A 161 -8.60 15.91 -20.80
C LYS A 161 -7.31 16.74 -20.89
N GLY A 162 -7.14 17.69 -19.97
CA GLY A 162 -5.99 18.57 -19.90
C GLY A 162 -6.13 19.90 -20.65
N PHE A 163 -7.13 20.07 -21.49
CA PHE A 163 -7.32 21.26 -22.31
C PHE A 163 -8.33 22.23 -21.67
N PRO A 164 -8.03 23.54 -21.60
CA PRO A 164 -8.99 24.53 -21.14
C PRO A 164 -10.14 24.66 -22.14
N LEU A 165 -11.38 24.74 -21.65
CA LEU A 165 -12.57 24.92 -22.48
C LEU A 165 -12.82 26.42 -22.78
N ALA A 166 -12.35 27.29 -21.91
CA ALA A 166 -12.42 28.75 -22.05
C ALA A 166 -11.36 29.39 -21.15
N ASP A 167 -11.10 30.67 -21.35
CA ASP A 167 -10.27 31.48 -20.47
C ASP A 167 -10.86 31.55 -19.06
N VAL A 168 -10.02 31.83 -18.06
CA VAL A 168 -10.45 32.03 -16.67
C VAL A 168 -11.44 33.21 -16.60
N GLN A 169 -12.57 32.99 -15.92
CA GLN A 169 -13.66 33.93 -15.80
C GLN A 169 -13.95 34.30 -14.35
N VAL A 170 -14.34 35.54 -14.10
CA VAL A 170 -14.93 35.97 -12.83
C VAL A 170 -16.42 35.63 -12.85
N ILE A 171 -16.86 34.80 -11.90
CA ILE A 171 -18.28 34.35 -11.81
C ILE A 171 -19.03 34.95 -10.62
N GLY A 172 -18.33 35.66 -9.72
CA GLY A 172 -18.93 36.28 -8.55
C GLY A 172 -17.92 37.00 -7.67
N GLU A 173 -18.40 37.51 -6.55
CA GLU A 173 -17.62 38.13 -5.49
C GLU A 173 -17.64 37.28 -4.23
N THR A 174 -16.61 37.39 -3.38
CA THR A 174 -16.46 36.60 -2.16
C THR A 174 -15.59 37.28 -1.13
N ASP A 175 -15.88 37.07 0.15
CA ASP A 175 -15.03 37.51 1.27
C ASP A 175 -14.02 36.43 1.72
N ARG A 176 -14.15 35.20 1.21
CA ARG A 176 -13.24 34.08 1.56
C ARG A 176 -12.10 33.95 0.58
N THR A 177 -11.04 33.30 1.01
CA THR A 177 -9.95 32.81 0.15
C THR A 177 -9.99 31.29 0.07
N GLY A 178 -9.35 30.70 -0.94
CA GLY A 178 -9.22 29.26 -1.06
C GLY A 178 -9.26 28.75 -2.49
N THR A 179 -9.16 27.43 -2.62
CA THR A 179 -9.24 26.71 -3.89
C THR A 179 -10.25 25.57 -3.78
N THR A 180 -11.06 25.40 -4.82
CA THR A 180 -11.89 24.19 -4.97
C THR A 180 -11.59 23.58 -6.32
N ILE A 181 -11.14 22.32 -6.29
CA ILE A 181 -10.90 21.51 -7.50
C ILE A 181 -11.94 20.39 -7.54
N TYR A 182 -12.76 20.42 -8.58
CA TYR A 182 -13.64 19.30 -8.94
C TYR A 182 -13.02 18.57 -10.12
N PHE A 183 -12.98 17.24 -10.08
CA PHE A 183 -12.52 16.45 -11.22
C PHE A 183 -13.24 15.10 -11.32
N LYS A 184 -13.38 14.63 -12.57
CA LYS A 184 -13.95 13.33 -12.90
C LYS A 184 -12.93 12.54 -13.69
N PRO A 185 -12.44 11.38 -13.19
CA PRO A 185 -11.47 10.54 -13.89
C PRO A 185 -11.95 10.12 -15.28
N ASP A 186 -11.00 9.92 -16.20
CA ASP A 186 -11.28 9.43 -17.56
C ASP A 186 -11.38 7.91 -17.57
N ASP A 187 -12.58 7.38 -17.78
CA ASP A 187 -12.89 5.95 -17.85
C ASP A 187 -12.26 5.22 -19.05
N SER A 188 -11.77 5.98 -20.03
CA SER A 188 -10.97 5.42 -21.12
C SER A 188 -9.51 5.11 -20.73
N ILE A 189 -9.05 5.59 -19.58
CA ILE A 189 -7.69 5.39 -19.05
C ILE A 189 -7.71 4.46 -17.84
N PHE A 190 -8.63 4.69 -16.89
CA PHE A 190 -8.71 3.92 -15.67
C PHE A 190 -9.60 2.69 -15.84
N TYR A 191 -9.09 1.52 -15.44
CA TYR A 191 -9.88 0.28 -15.42
C TYR A 191 -10.92 0.26 -14.31
N VAL A 192 -10.72 1.07 -13.26
CA VAL A 192 -11.63 1.24 -12.13
C VAL A 192 -11.79 2.74 -11.91
N THR A 193 -13.02 3.23 -11.84
CA THR A 193 -13.35 4.66 -11.60
C THR A 193 -14.11 4.86 -10.28
N GLU A 194 -14.29 3.81 -9.49
CA GLU A 194 -14.97 3.87 -8.20
C GLU A 194 -13.99 4.14 -7.07
N TYR A 195 -14.17 5.28 -6.38
CA TYR A 195 -13.38 5.63 -5.20
C TYR A 195 -13.84 4.83 -3.98
N LYS A 196 -12.88 4.33 -3.21
CA LYS A 196 -13.12 3.64 -1.95
C LYS A 196 -12.98 4.61 -0.79
N TYR A 197 -14.07 4.78 -0.03
CA TYR A 197 -14.11 5.68 1.11
C TYR A 197 -12.98 5.41 2.12
N ASP A 198 -12.79 4.14 2.50
CA ASP A 198 -11.85 3.75 3.56
C ASP A 198 -10.40 4.04 3.18
N ILE A 199 -10.05 3.97 1.89
CA ILE A 199 -8.71 4.32 1.40
C ILE A 199 -8.45 5.83 1.57
N LEU A 200 -9.42 6.66 1.19
CA LEU A 200 -9.30 8.11 1.35
C LEU A 200 -9.33 8.51 2.83
N ALA A 201 -10.20 7.90 3.63
CA ALA A 201 -10.31 8.13 5.08
C ALA A 201 -8.97 7.82 5.79
N ALA A 202 -8.34 6.69 5.47
CA ALA A 202 -7.05 6.32 6.05
C ALA A 202 -5.96 7.37 5.72
N ARG A 203 -5.90 7.85 4.48
CA ARG A 203 -4.93 8.89 4.08
C ARG A 203 -5.20 10.23 4.73
N LEU A 204 -6.45 10.66 4.81
CA LEU A 204 -6.80 11.94 5.44
C LEU A 204 -6.54 11.91 6.95
N ARG A 205 -6.79 10.78 7.63
CA ARG A 205 -6.46 10.56 9.04
C ARG A 205 -4.94 10.66 9.27
N GLU A 206 -4.15 10.01 8.44
CA GLU A 206 -2.68 10.11 8.46
C GLU A 206 -2.21 11.57 8.31
N LEU A 207 -2.76 12.30 7.34
CA LEU A 207 -2.42 13.71 7.11
C LEU A 207 -2.83 14.62 8.28
N ALA A 208 -3.95 14.34 8.97
CA ALA A 208 -4.35 15.08 10.17
C ALA A 208 -3.35 14.90 11.31
N TYR A 209 -2.83 13.69 11.51
CA TYR A 209 -1.79 13.43 12.51
C TYR A 209 -0.45 14.08 12.13
N LEU A 210 -0.07 14.06 10.86
CA LEU A 210 1.18 14.66 10.39
C LEU A 210 1.16 16.19 10.40
N ASN A 211 -0.04 16.79 10.44
CA ASN A 211 -0.23 18.24 10.35
C ASN A 211 -1.15 18.72 11.49
N ARG A 212 -0.61 18.74 12.69
CA ARG A 212 -1.33 19.14 13.89
C ARG A 212 -2.12 20.43 13.71
N GLY A 213 -3.39 20.42 14.11
CA GLY A 213 -4.28 21.57 14.11
C GLY A 213 -4.95 21.87 12.75
N ILE A 214 -4.76 21.01 11.74
CA ILE A 214 -5.47 21.08 10.47
C ILE A 214 -6.70 20.16 10.53
N ARG A 215 -7.85 20.68 10.10
CA ARG A 215 -9.09 19.94 10.01
C ARG A 215 -9.27 19.44 8.57
N LEU A 216 -9.35 18.13 8.40
CA LEU A 216 -9.74 17.50 7.15
C LEU A 216 -11.12 16.86 7.30
N SER A 217 -11.94 16.87 6.25
CA SER A 217 -13.21 16.15 6.23
C SER A 217 -13.33 15.29 4.97
N LEU A 218 -14.01 14.15 5.10
CA LEU A 218 -14.40 13.31 3.97
C LEU A 218 -15.88 13.05 4.01
N THR A 219 -16.58 13.39 2.92
CA THR A 219 -18.01 13.15 2.77
C THR A 219 -18.26 12.29 1.53
N ASP A 220 -19.03 11.21 1.67
CA ASP A 220 -19.46 10.33 0.57
C ASP A 220 -20.94 10.59 0.26
N LYS A 221 -21.20 11.21 -0.89
CA LYS A 221 -22.58 11.53 -1.34
C LYS A 221 -23.24 10.41 -2.15
N ARG A 222 -22.57 9.28 -2.34
CA ARG A 222 -23.14 8.16 -3.11
C ARG A 222 -24.16 7.35 -2.31
N THR A 223 -24.01 7.33 -1.00
CA THR A 223 -24.88 6.57 -0.10
C THR A 223 -25.35 7.45 1.05
N ILE A 224 -26.64 7.36 1.35
CA ILE A 224 -27.25 7.98 2.52
C ILE A 224 -27.40 6.88 3.58
N ASP A 225 -26.95 7.17 4.79
CA ASP A 225 -27.15 6.29 5.93
C ASP A 225 -28.67 6.20 6.23
N PRO A 226 -29.26 5.01 6.17
CA PRO A 226 -30.71 4.85 6.35
C PRO A 226 -31.19 5.19 7.77
N ASP A 227 -30.31 5.13 8.78
CA ASP A 227 -30.68 5.39 10.17
C ASP A 227 -30.63 6.88 10.51
N THR A 228 -29.64 7.61 9.96
CA THR A 228 -29.45 9.05 10.22
C THR A 228 -30.03 9.94 9.14
N ASN A 229 -30.31 9.41 7.95
CA ASN A 229 -30.69 10.14 6.74
C ASN A 229 -29.67 11.23 6.34
N GLU A 230 -28.38 11.01 6.67
CA GLU A 230 -27.26 11.87 6.33
C GLU A 230 -26.26 11.13 5.44
N PHE A 231 -25.40 11.87 4.74
CA PHE A 231 -24.30 11.28 4.00
C PHE A 231 -23.23 10.78 4.97
N LYS A 232 -22.55 9.66 4.62
CA LYS A 232 -21.39 9.19 5.38
C LYS A 232 -20.33 10.29 5.39
N SER A 233 -20.01 10.83 6.57
CA SER A 233 -19.03 11.90 6.73
C SER A 233 -18.17 11.69 7.98
N GLU A 234 -16.88 11.95 7.87
CA GLU A 234 -15.92 11.86 8.96
C GLU A 234 -15.02 13.08 8.97
N VAL A 235 -14.69 13.57 10.17
CA VAL A 235 -13.76 14.68 10.38
C VAL A 235 -12.49 14.14 11.03
N PHE A 236 -11.35 14.45 10.44
CA PHE A 236 -10.01 14.10 10.91
C PHE A 236 -9.33 15.34 11.45
N TYR A 237 -8.98 15.32 12.71
CA TYR A 237 -8.32 16.43 13.41
C TYR A 237 -7.48 15.88 14.55
N SER A 238 -6.28 16.41 14.74
CA SER A 238 -5.40 16.02 15.83
C SER A 238 -4.84 17.26 16.53
N GLU A 239 -4.91 17.27 17.86
CA GLU A 239 -4.32 18.30 18.69
C GLU A 239 -2.88 17.99 19.10
N LYS A 240 -2.54 16.71 19.27
CA LYS A 240 -1.21 16.26 19.70
C LYS A 240 -0.35 15.72 18.54
N GLY A 241 -0.89 15.63 17.33
CA GLY A 241 -0.15 15.25 16.13
C GLY A 241 0.43 13.84 16.19
N LEU A 242 1.75 13.71 16.04
CA LEU A 242 2.41 12.41 15.98
C LEU A 242 2.23 11.57 17.26
N SER A 243 2.03 12.19 18.41
CA SER A 243 1.77 11.43 19.65
C SER A 243 0.45 10.68 19.56
N GLU A 244 -0.62 11.33 19.08
CA GLU A 244 -1.92 10.67 18.84
C GLU A 244 -1.81 9.60 17.75
N PHE A 245 -0.93 9.81 16.77
CA PHE A 245 -0.72 8.82 15.73
C PHE A 245 -0.08 7.54 16.27
N VAL A 246 0.93 7.65 17.13
CA VAL A 246 1.53 6.50 17.81
C VAL A 246 0.51 5.81 18.73
N GLU A 247 -0.28 6.58 19.49
CA GLU A 247 -1.36 6.04 20.32
C GLU A 247 -2.41 5.28 19.50
N TYR A 248 -2.81 5.81 18.34
CA TYR A 248 -3.71 5.15 17.38
C TYR A 248 -3.14 3.83 16.86
N LEU A 249 -1.84 3.79 16.53
CA LEU A 249 -1.18 2.58 16.05
C LEU A 249 -1.06 1.51 17.14
N ASP A 250 -0.89 1.93 18.37
CA ASP A 250 -0.75 1.05 19.55
C ASP A 250 -2.06 0.84 20.33
N GLU A 251 -3.21 1.28 19.79
CA GLU A 251 -4.52 1.17 20.45
C GLU A 251 -4.84 -0.26 20.92
N THR A 252 -4.38 -1.26 20.16
CA THR A 252 -4.63 -2.69 20.44
C THR A 252 -3.45 -3.39 21.09
N ARG A 253 -2.42 -2.66 21.57
CA ARG A 253 -1.20 -3.23 22.12
C ARG A 253 -1.03 -2.85 23.59
N GLU A 254 -0.52 -3.79 24.36
CA GLU A 254 -0.19 -3.51 25.77
C GLU A 254 1.03 -2.58 25.85
N LYS A 255 0.85 -1.43 26.46
CA LYS A 255 1.88 -0.41 26.62
C LYS A 255 2.92 -0.85 27.64
N LEU A 256 4.19 -0.62 27.35
CA LEU A 256 5.31 -0.86 28.27
C LEU A 256 5.65 0.39 29.10
N ILE A 257 5.40 1.55 28.55
CA ILE A 257 5.55 2.87 29.18
C ILE A 257 4.23 3.63 29.07
N ASP A 258 3.92 4.49 30.04
CA ASP A 258 2.61 5.16 30.10
C ASP A 258 2.47 6.28 29.06
N GLU A 259 3.54 7.06 28.85
CA GLU A 259 3.53 8.23 27.99
C GLU A 259 4.31 8.02 26.69
N THR A 260 3.82 8.62 25.61
CA THR A 260 4.54 8.64 24.33
C THR A 260 5.72 9.61 24.40
N ILE A 261 6.91 9.14 24.07
CA ILE A 261 8.11 9.98 23.98
C ILE A 261 7.99 10.85 22.73
N HIS A 262 7.86 12.16 22.92
CA HIS A 262 7.70 13.12 21.84
C HIS A 262 8.89 14.07 21.75
N ILE A 263 9.50 14.16 20.59
CA ILE A 263 10.68 14.96 20.27
C ILE A 263 10.31 15.95 19.17
N THR A 264 10.38 17.23 19.48
CA THR A 264 10.25 18.31 18.49
C THR A 264 11.48 19.19 18.56
N THR A 265 12.25 19.25 17.49
CA THR A 265 13.49 20.04 17.46
C THR A 265 13.84 20.45 16.03
N GLU A 266 14.74 21.40 15.92
CA GLU A 266 15.36 21.78 14.65
C GLU A 266 16.87 21.56 14.74
N LYS A 267 17.43 20.86 13.75
CA LYS A 267 18.87 20.61 13.70
C LYS A 267 19.39 20.87 12.28
N ASN A 268 20.41 21.73 12.20
CA ASN A 268 21.00 22.15 10.93
C ASN A 268 19.97 22.74 9.94
N GLY A 269 18.95 23.47 10.43
CA GLY A 269 17.86 24.01 9.60
C GLY A 269 16.83 22.97 9.17
N ILE A 270 16.88 21.75 9.72
CA ILE A 270 15.92 20.68 9.41
C ILE A 270 14.98 20.50 10.62
N PRO A 271 13.70 20.85 10.50
CA PRO A 271 12.69 20.50 11.50
C PRO A 271 12.52 18.98 11.58
N ILE A 272 12.62 18.46 12.80
CA ILE A 272 12.55 17.03 13.10
C ILE A 272 11.50 16.84 14.18
N GLU A 273 10.51 16.01 13.91
CA GLU A 273 9.51 15.58 14.86
C GLU A 273 9.49 14.06 14.92
N VAL A 274 9.57 13.51 16.12
CA VAL A 274 9.53 12.07 16.37
C VAL A 274 8.59 11.81 17.53
N ALA A 275 7.66 10.89 17.36
CA ALA A 275 6.90 10.29 18.44
C ALA A 275 7.21 8.80 18.49
N MET A 276 7.45 8.27 19.69
CA MET A 276 7.74 6.85 19.86
C MET A 276 7.22 6.31 21.18
N HIS A 277 6.88 5.03 21.17
CA HIS A 277 6.37 4.30 22.31
C HIS A 277 6.93 2.88 22.31
N TYR A 278 7.08 2.28 23.48
CA TYR A 278 7.42 0.86 23.63
C TYR A 278 6.21 0.08 24.14
N ASN A 279 5.97 -1.07 23.52
CA ASN A 279 4.91 -2.02 23.87
C ASN A 279 5.47 -3.43 24.13
N THR A 280 4.63 -4.35 24.54
CA THR A 280 5.04 -5.73 24.88
C THR A 280 5.25 -6.63 23.66
N GLU A 281 4.92 -6.16 22.46
CA GLU A 281 5.05 -6.91 21.21
C GLU A 281 6.51 -7.21 20.82
N PHE A 282 6.69 -8.10 19.83
CA PHE A 282 8.01 -8.56 19.37
C PHE A 282 8.45 -7.92 18.05
N LYS A 283 7.76 -6.88 17.59
CA LYS A 283 7.97 -6.26 16.27
C LYS A 283 8.38 -4.80 16.38
N GLU A 284 9.06 -4.34 15.35
CA GLU A 284 9.33 -2.92 15.10
C GLU A 284 8.24 -2.37 14.17
N ASN A 285 7.53 -1.32 14.59
CA ASN A 285 6.53 -0.61 13.81
C ASN A 285 6.97 0.84 13.65
N VAL A 286 7.83 1.10 12.67
CA VAL A 286 8.41 2.42 12.47
C VAL A 286 8.04 2.94 11.09
N TYR A 287 7.40 4.11 11.06
CA TYR A 287 6.99 4.81 9.84
C TYR A 287 7.74 6.12 9.71
N SER A 288 8.17 6.43 8.50
CA SER A 288 8.99 7.61 8.25
C SER A 288 8.43 8.48 7.14
N TYR A 289 8.47 9.79 7.37
CA TYR A 289 7.87 10.80 6.49
C TYR A 289 8.85 11.92 6.19
N VAL A 290 8.82 12.37 4.96
CA VAL A 290 9.55 13.56 4.47
C VAL A 290 8.53 14.49 3.82
N ASN A 291 8.34 15.70 4.37
CA ASN A 291 7.35 16.66 3.86
C ASN A 291 5.95 16.03 3.69
N ASN A 292 5.51 15.22 4.68
CA ASN A 292 4.26 14.45 4.69
C ASN A 292 4.16 13.29 3.68
N ILE A 293 5.23 13.00 2.94
CA ILE A 293 5.32 11.86 2.03
C ILE A 293 5.81 10.64 2.83
N ASN A 294 5.07 9.55 2.77
CA ASN A 294 5.48 8.29 3.40
C ASN A 294 6.63 7.67 2.60
N THR A 295 7.79 7.55 3.24
CA THR A 295 8.97 6.90 2.66
C THR A 295 8.96 5.41 3.02
N ILE A 296 8.24 4.62 2.27
CA ILE A 296 7.99 3.20 2.55
C ILE A 296 9.30 2.41 2.66
N GLU A 297 10.30 2.71 1.84
CA GLU A 297 11.64 2.11 1.86
C GLU A 297 12.58 2.82 2.86
N GLY A 298 12.07 3.80 3.62
CA GLY A 298 12.83 4.55 4.59
C GLY A 298 13.80 5.56 3.97
N GLY A 299 15.06 5.44 4.33
CA GLY A 299 16.12 6.35 3.89
C GLY A 299 17.01 6.83 5.03
N THR A 300 17.76 7.90 4.77
CA THR A 300 18.78 8.40 5.71
C THR A 300 18.20 8.86 7.05
N HIS A 301 17.00 9.45 7.07
CA HIS A 301 16.32 9.89 8.30
C HIS A 301 15.92 8.69 9.19
N LEU A 302 15.39 7.60 8.61
CA LEU A 302 15.07 6.38 9.34
C LEU A 302 16.34 5.70 9.86
N ALA A 303 17.39 5.61 9.04
CA ALA A 303 18.69 5.08 9.46
C ALA A 303 19.30 5.92 10.61
N GLY A 304 19.14 7.26 10.53
CA GLY A 304 19.56 8.19 11.58
C GLY A 304 18.79 7.96 12.89
N PHE A 305 17.48 7.81 12.83
CA PHE A 305 16.63 7.49 13.95
C PHE A 305 17.05 6.19 14.64
N ARG A 306 17.13 5.10 13.89
CA ARG A 306 17.54 3.78 14.40
C ARG A 306 18.92 3.82 15.07
N ARG A 307 19.86 4.55 14.48
CA ARG A 307 21.20 4.76 15.07
C ARG A 307 21.13 5.54 16.37
N GLY A 308 20.37 6.64 16.41
CA GLY A 308 20.20 7.46 17.61
C GLY A 308 19.60 6.68 18.77
N VAL A 309 18.50 5.95 18.53
CA VAL A 309 17.84 5.10 19.54
C VAL A 309 18.82 4.04 20.07
N MET A 310 19.45 3.27 19.16
CA MET A 310 20.38 2.19 19.54
C MET A 310 21.55 2.72 20.39
N GLN A 311 22.22 3.78 19.94
CA GLN A 311 23.40 4.30 20.64
C GLN A 311 23.04 4.83 22.03
N THR A 312 21.91 5.54 22.14
CA THR A 312 21.49 6.14 23.41
C THR A 312 21.08 5.07 24.43
N LEU A 313 20.22 4.13 24.05
CA LEU A 313 19.81 3.03 24.93
C LEU A 313 20.99 2.15 25.33
N LYS A 314 21.90 1.86 24.40
CA LYS A 314 23.11 1.09 24.71
C LYS A 314 23.97 1.82 25.74
N THR A 315 24.24 3.10 25.52
CA THR A 315 25.05 3.92 26.46
C THR A 315 24.39 3.99 27.84
N TYR A 316 23.08 4.17 27.89
CA TYR A 316 22.36 4.18 29.17
C TYR A 316 22.43 2.81 29.88
N ALA A 317 22.21 1.73 29.17
CA ALA A 317 22.25 0.36 29.69
C ALA A 317 23.65 -0.06 30.15
N ASP A 318 24.71 0.36 29.43
CA ASP A 318 26.12 0.16 29.86
C ASP A 318 26.43 0.95 31.13
N ASN A 319 26.09 2.25 31.17
CA ASN A 319 26.35 3.12 32.32
C ASN A 319 25.60 2.69 33.59
N SER A 320 24.37 2.20 33.42
CA SER A 320 23.55 1.68 34.54
C SER A 320 23.97 0.27 34.99
N GLY A 321 24.92 -0.38 34.31
CA GLY A 321 25.40 -1.73 34.63
C GLY A 321 24.39 -2.84 34.34
N MET A 322 23.25 -2.56 33.67
CA MET A 322 22.20 -3.53 33.40
C MET A 322 22.65 -4.63 32.45
N LEU A 323 23.63 -4.35 31.56
CA LEU A 323 24.16 -5.32 30.59
C LEU A 323 25.28 -6.21 31.16
N SER A 324 25.77 -5.96 32.36
CA SER A 324 26.93 -6.64 32.97
C SER A 324 26.78 -8.16 33.11
N LYS A 325 25.56 -8.67 33.16
CA LYS A 325 25.25 -10.11 33.28
C LYS A 325 25.07 -10.84 31.95
N LEU A 326 25.02 -10.12 30.83
CA LEU A 326 24.88 -10.72 29.50
C LEU A 326 26.21 -11.30 29.02
N LYS A 327 26.15 -12.53 28.50
CA LYS A 327 27.31 -13.28 27.96
C LYS A 327 27.36 -13.25 26.43
N PHE A 328 26.58 -12.41 25.78
CA PHE A 328 26.48 -12.26 24.33
C PHE A 328 26.14 -10.81 23.97
N ASP A 329 26.45 -10.43 22.73
CA ASP A 329 26.26 -9.07 22.24
C ASP A 329 24.78 -8.78 21.92
N ILE A 330 24.34 -7.56 22.24
CA ILE A 330 23.04 -7.01 21.85
C ILE A 330 23.19 -6.45 20.42
N SER A 331 22.24 -6.80 19.54
CA SER A 331 22.17 -6.26 18.19
C SER A 331 21.29 -5.01 18.12
N GLY A 332 21.43 -4.24 17.04
CA GLY A 332 20.57 -3.06 16.82
C GLY A 332 19.07 -3.40 16.72
N GLU A 333 18.72 -4.63 16.37
CA GLU A 333 17.35 -5.11 16.27
C GLU A 333 16.70 -5.27 17.65
N ASP A 334 17.47 -5.72 18.64
CA ASP A 334 16.98 -5.95 20.00
C ASP A 334 16.47 -4.63 20.63
N PHE A 335 17.08 -3.49 20.26
CA PHE A 335 16.65 -2.16 20.71
C PHE A 335 15.35 -1.67 20.07
N ARG A 336 14.90 -2.33 18.99
CA ARG A 336 13.71 -1.93 18.22
C ARG A 336 12.54 -2.88 18.40
N GLU A 337 12.73 -3.98 19.13
CA GLU A 337 11.65 -4.90 19.45
C GLU A 337 10.63 -4.25 20.37
N GLY A 338 9.35 -4.26 20.00
CA GLY A 338 8.27 -3.57 20.69
C GLY A 338 8.25 -2.05 20.52
N LEU A 339 9.06 -1.50 19.60
CA LEU A 339 9.09 -0.07 19.29
C LEU A 339 8.05 0.29 18.23
N THR A 340 7.11 1.16 18.58
CA THR A 340 6.27 1.90 17.61
C THR A 340 6.77 3.32 17.53
N ALA A 341 7.09 3.83 16.34
CA ALA A 341 7.58 5.19 16.16
C ALA A 341 7.18 5.80 14.83
N ILE A 342 7.03 7.11 14.84
CA ILE A 342 6.80 7.94 13.66
C ILE A 342 7.88 9.00 13.60
N ILE A 343 8.56 9.08 12.45
CA ILE A 343 9.59 10.08 12.17
C ILE A 343 9.10 10.98 11.07
N SER A 344 8.98 12.27 11.32
CA SER A 344 8.64 13.29 10.33
C SER A 344 9.75 14.33 10.25
N VAL A 345 10.29 14.54 9.05
CA VAL A 345 11.29 15.56 8.79
C VAL A 345 10.78 16.52 7.71
N LYS A 346 11.10 17.81 7.86
CA LYS A 346 10.81 18.83 6.84
C LYS A 346 12.11 19.22 6.17
N VAL A 347 12.24 18.87 4.90
CA VAL A 347 13.47 19.08 4.10
C VAL A 347 13.15 20.03 2.95
N ALA A 348 13.91 21.10 2.80
CA ALA A 348 13.68 22.09 1.75
C ALA A 348 13.97 21.53 0.34
N GLU A 349 15.01 20.71 0.21
CA GLU A 349 15.42 20.09 -1.04
C GLU A 349 15.62 18.58 -0.85
N PRO A 350 14.53 17.80 -0.73
CA PRO A 350 14.66 16.37 -0.53
C PRO A 350 15.10 15.67 -1.82
N GLN A 351 16.07 14.77 -1.68
CA GLN A 351 16.58 13.94 -2.74
C GLN A 351 16.05 12.51 -2.53
N PHE A 352 15.21 12.05 -3.44
CA PHE A 352 14.63 10.72 -3.39
C PHE A 352 15.28 9.78 -4.40
N GLU A 353 15.38 8.50 -4.05
CA GLU A 353 15.77 7.45 -4.98
C GLU A 353 14.57 7.08 -5.89
N GLY A 354 14.28 7.90 -6.91
CA GLY A 354 13.24 7.65 -7.88
C GLY A 354 11.99 8.52 -7.75
N GLN A 355 11.13 8.46 -8.78
CA GLN A 355 9.94 9.30 -8.93
C GLN A 355 8.85 9.00 -7.86
N THR A 356 8.77 7.77 -7.39
CA THR A 356 7.78 7.34 -6.40
C THR A 356 8.07 7.83 -4.98
N LYS A 357 9.22 8.51 -4.77
CA LYS A 357 9.64 9.15 -3.50
C LYS A 357 9.66 8.20 -2.30
N THR A 358 9.93 6.92 -2.52
CA THR A 358 9.85 5.87 -1.50
C THR A 358 11.02 5.88 -0.52
N LYS A 359 12.17 6.48 -0.90
CA LYS A 359 13.40 6.46 -0.09
C LYS A 359 14.14 7.78 -0.16
N LEU A 360 14.50 8.34 1.02
CA LEU A 360 15.27 9.59 1.13
C LEU A 360 16.77 9.33 1.04
N GLY A 361 17.48 10.08 0.18
CA GLY A 361 18.92 9.97 -0.04
C GLY A 361 19.78 11.01 0.71
N ASN A 362 19.23 12.11 1.18
CA ASN A 362 19.98 13.21 1.83
C ASN A 362 20.81 12.75 3.03
N THR A 363 22.13 12.69 2.92
CA THR A 363 23.02 12.16 3.98
C THR A 363 23.05 13.04 5.23
N GLU A 364 22.96 14.36 5.10
CA GLU A 364 22.95 15.33 6.19
C GLU A 364 21.74 15.15 7.13
N VAL A 365 20.59 14.73 6.58
CA VAL A 365 19.37 14.48 7.36
C VAL A 365 19.57 13.35 8.35
N GLY A 366 20.24 12.28 7.93
CA GLY A 366 20.51 11.13 8.83
C GLY A 366 21.35 11.51 10.05
N SER A 367 22.32 12.37 9.86
CA SER A 367 23.15 12.85 10.97
C SER A 367 22.38 13.78 11.90
N ALA A 368 21.55 14.67 11.35
CA ALA A 368 20.72 15.60 12.13
C ALA A 368 19.71 14.83 12.99
N VAL A 369 19.00 13.86 12.41
CA VAL A 369 18.03 13.01 13.14
C VAL A 369 18.72 12.20 14.23
N ALA A 370 19.85 11.57 13.94
CA ALA A 370 20.58 10.77 14.92
C ALA A 370 20.98 11.62 16.16
N GLN A 371 21.50 12.82 15.95
CA GLN A 371 21.88 13.72 17.03
C GLN A 371 20.66 14.20 17.82
N ALA A 372 19.59 14.61 17.12
CA ALA A 372 18.36 15.09 17.74
C ALA A 372 17.75 14.01 18.66
N VAL A 373 17.62 12.81 18.13
CA VAL A 373 17.07 11.66 18.90
C VAL A 373 17.98 11.30 20.07
N SER A 374 19.31 11.23 19.85
CA SER A 374 20.23 10.87 20.93
C SER A 374 20.16 11.83 22.12
N VAL A 375 20.13 13.13 21.85
CA VAL A 375 20.06 14.13 22.95
C VAL A 375 18.72 14.07 23.68
N ALA A 376 17.61 14.07 22.95
CA ALA A 376 16.29 14.10 23.57
C ALA A 376 15.97 12.79 24.32
N LEU A 377 16.32 11.63 23.73
CA LEU A 377 16.09 10.34 24.39
C LEU A 377 17.00 10.18 25.62
N ALA A 378 18.26 10.65 25.60
CA ALA A 378 19.13 10.59 26.78
C ALA A 378 18.52 11.38 27.95
N ASN A 379 18.03 12.59 27.71
CA ASN A 379 17.36 13.39 28.72
C ASN A 379 16.11 12.67 29.25
N TYR A 380 15.27 12.12 28.38
CA TYR A 380 14.09 11.37 28.77
C TYR A 380 14.43 10.19 29.70
N LEU A 381 15.43 9.39 29.34
CA LEU A 381 15.82 8.22 30.12
C LEU A 381 16.35 8.60 31.53
N GLU A 382 17.01 9.75 31.68
CA GLU A 382 17.46 10.26 32.96
C GLU A 382 16.29 10.82 33.83
N GLU A 383 15.33 11.48 33.18
CA GLU A 383 14.14 12.03 33.82
C GLU A 383 13.12 10.95 34.23
N HIS A 384 13.07 9.82 33.49
CA HIS A 384 12.10 8.73 33.66
C HIS A 384 12.79 7.37 33.91
N PRO A 385 13.47 7.19 35.04
CA PRO A 385 14.29 5.98 35.30
C PRO A 385 13.47 4.68 35.38
N LYS A 386 12.16 4.74 35.64
CA LYS A 386 11.27 3.57 35.62
C LYS A 386 11.05 3.09 34.18
N ASP A 387 10.74 4.02 33.26
CA ASP A 387 10.52 3.74 31.84
C ASP A 387 11.82 3.28 31.19
N ALA A 388 12.93 3.96 31.51
CA ALA A 388 14.25 3.57 31.04
C ALA A 388 14.59 2.12 31.42
N ARG A 389 14.29 1.72 32.66
CA ARG A 389 14.49 0.35 33.11
C ARG A 389 13.59 -0.62 32.37
N ALA A 390 12.29 -0.32 32.20
CA ALA A 390 11.35 -1.17 31.49
C ALA A 390 11.78 -1.40 30.03
N ILE A 391 12.21 -0.31 29.35
CA ILE A 391 12.71 -0.38 27.95
C ILE A 391 13.98 -1.26 27.90
N VAL A 392 14.96 -1.05 28.76
CA VAL A 392 16.22 -1.83 28.76
C VAL A 392 15.95 -3.29 29.12
N ASP A 393 15.07 -3.59 30.08
CA ASP A 393 14.68 -4.97 30.40
C ASP A 393 14.02 -5.66 29.19
N LYS A 394 13.19 -4.95 28.42
CA LYS A 394 12.62 -5.46 27.14
C LYS A 394 13.72 -5.74 26.12
N VAL A 395 14.69 -4.85 25.95
CA VAL A 395 15.86 -5.06 25.06
C VAL A 395 16.66 -6.31 25.46
N ILE A 396 16.89 -6.50 26.75
CA ILE A 396 17.59 -7.68 27.27
C ILE A 396 16.80 -8.96 26.97
N LEU A 397 15.49 -8.93 27.16
CA LEU A 397 14.61 -10.06 26.84
C LEU A 397 14.63 -10.39 25.35
N ALA A 398 14.57 -9.38 24.49
CA ALA A 398 14.68 -9.53 23.04
C ALA A 398 16.02 -10.17 22.63
N ALA A 399 17.13 -9.68 23.18
CA ALA A 399 18.46 -10.23 22.94
C ALA A 399 18.59 -11.69 23.38
N GLN A 400 18.02 -12.05 24.54
CA GLN A 400 17.97 -13.42 25.04
C GLN A 400 17.17 -14.33 24.10
N ALA A 401 15.99 -13.88 23.66
CA ALA A 401 15.12 -14.62 22.75
C ALA A 401 15.80 -14.84 21.39
N ARG A 402 16.45 -13.82 20.84
CA ARG A 402 17.23 -13.90 19.59
C ARG A 402 18.41 -14.88 19.72
N HIS A 403 19.15 -14.80 20.80
CA HIS A 403 20.26 -15.72 21.07
C HIS A 403 19.80 -17.18 21.17
N ALA A 404 18.68 -17.43 21.88
CA ALA A 404 18.09 -18.75 21.96
C ALA A 404 17.62 -19.27 20.59
N ALA A 405 16.95 -18.42 19.80
CA ALA A 405 16.50 -18.76 18.46
C ALA A 405 17.66 -19.07 17.51
N ARG A 406 18.75 -18.28 17.57
CA ARG A 406 19.97 -18.54 16.80
C ARG A 406 20.59 -19.89 17.14
N LYS A 407 20.71 -20.21 18.43
CA LYS A 407 21.25 -21.49 18.90
C LYS A 407 20.38 -22.68 18.45
N ALA A 408 19.06 -22.54 18.50
CA ALA A 408 18.14 -23.54 17.98
C ALA A 408 18.28 -23.73 16.47
N ARG A 409 18.42 -22.64 15.70
CA ARG A 409 18.64 -22.66 14.24
C ARG A 409 19.96 -23.36 13.89
N GLU A 410 21.06 -23.06 14.57
CA GLU A 410 22.37 -23.70 14.35
C GLU A 410 22.30 -25.21 14.61
N LEU A 411 21.54 -25.67 15.62
CA LEU A 411 21.33 -27.08 15.90
C LEU A 411 20.51 -27.77 14.79
N VAL A 412 19.53 -27.10 14.22
CA VAL A 412 18.74 -27.60 13.09
C VAL A 412 19.57 -27.65 11.83
N GLN A 413 20.35 -26.59 11.51
CA GLN A 413 21.23 -26.55 10.33
C GLN A 413 22.29 -27.65 10.36
N ARG A 414 22.87 -27.97 11.52
CA ARG A 414 23.80 -29.10 11.66
C ARG A 414 23.16 -30.45 11.36
N LYS A 415 21.84 -30.59 11.60
CA LYS A 415 21.07 -31.79 11.23
C LYS A 415 20.70 -31.83 9.74
N THR A 416 20.49 -30.68 9.11
CA THR A 416 20.02 -30.56 7.70
C THR A 416 21.16 -30.67 6.69
N VAL A 417 22.41 -30.39 7.07
CA VAL A 417 23.60 -30.61 6.20
C VAL A 417 23.81 -32.10 5.90
N LEU A 418 23.22 -33.00 6.71
CA LEU A 418 23.24 -34.45 6.48
C LEU A 418 22.05 -34.97 5.64
N SER A 419 21.01 -34.14 5.39
CA SER A 419 19.87 -34.47 4.50
C SER A 419 19.78 -33.37 3.43
N GLY A 420 20.22 -33.67 2.22
CA GLY A 420 20.43 -32.77 1.09
C GLY A 420 19.39 -31.66 0.92
N SER A 421 19.86 -30.50 0.52
CA SER A 421 19.09 -29.28 0.18
C SER A 421 18.19 -29.49 -1.05
N GLY A 422 17.09 -30.23 -0.88
CA GLY A 422 16.07 -30.43 -1.91
C GLY A 422 14.88 -29.51 -1.72
N LEU A 423 14.15 -29.26 -2.81
CA LEU A 423 12.83 -28.61 -2.80
C LEU A 423 11.86 -29.42 -1.91
N PRO A 424 10.82 -28.77 -1.32
CA PRO A 424 9.85 -29.48 -0.51
C PRO A 424 9.25 -30.67 -1.26
N GLY A 425 9.20 -31.84 -0.64
CA GLY A 425 8.69 -33.07 -1.29
C GLY A 425 7.23 -32.99 -1.73
N LYS A 426 6.46 -32.01 -1.21
CA LYS A 426 5.09 -31.74 -1.62
C LYS A 426 4.97 -30.80 -2.82
N LEU A 427 6.02 -30.05 -3.14
CA LEU A 427 6.02 -29.12 -4.26
C LEU A 427 5.95 -29.89 -5.58
N ALA A 428 4.93 -29.60 -6.38
CA ALA A 428 4.91 -29.96 -7.78
C ALA A 428 5.40 -28.76 -8.60
N ASP A 429 6.67 -28.75 -8.92
CA ASP A 429 7.35 -27.63 -9.58
C ASP A 429 7.03 -27.53 -11.09
N CYS A 430 7.31 -26.37 -11.68
CA CYS A 430 7.23 -26.15 -13.13
C CYS A 430 8.60 -26.37 -13.80
N SER A 431 8.60 -26.48 -15.12
CA SER A 431 9.82 -26.75 -15.89
C SER A 431 10.53 -25.48 -16.39
N ASP A 432 9.87 -24.35 -16.47
CA ASP A 432 10.47 -23.05 -16.80
C ASP A 432 11.29 -22.55 -15.61
N ASN A 433 12.44 -21.95 -15.87
CA ASN A 433 13.36 -21.42 -14.87
C ASN A 433 13.37 -19.88 -14.81
N ASN A 434 12.64 -19.20 -15.72
CA ASN A 434 12.52 -17.75 -15.67
C ASN A 434 11.40 -17.37 -14.68
N PRO A 435 11.71 -16.70 -13.54
CA PRO A 435 10.70 -16.33 -12.54
C PRO A 435 9.55 -15.47 -13.08
N GLU A 436 9.82 -14.65 -14.09
CA GLU A 436 8.81 -13.76 -14.70
C GLU A 436 7.68 -14.54 -15.38
N ASN A 437 8.01 -15.71 -15.95
CA ASN A 437 7.05 -16.59 -16.60
C ASN A 437 6.36 -17.55 -15.61
N CYS A 438 6.97 -17.76 -14.43
CA CYS A 438 6.56 -18.80 -13.49
C CYS A 438 5.60 -18.29 -12.43
N GLU A 439 4.63 -19.14 -12.10
CA GLU A 439 3.68 -18.89 -11.03
C GLU A 439 3.52 -20.09 -10.11
N ILE A 440 3.29 -19.83 -8.82
CA ILE A 440 3.04 -20.87 -7.82
C ILE A 440 1.68 -20.68 -7.18
N PHE A 441 0.91 -21.75 -7.07
CA PHE A 441 -0.35 -21.79 -6.32
C PHE A 441 -0.13 -22.40 -4.94
N LEU A 442 -0.42 -21.62 -3.92
CA LEU A 442 -0.50 -22.08 -2.53
C LEU A 442 -1.92 -22.57 -2.30
N VAL A 443 -2.10 -23.88 -2.26
CA VAL A 443 -3.44 -24.51 -2.33
C VAL A 443 -3.82 -25.07 -0.98
N GLU A 444 -5.06 -24.82 -0.56
CA GLU A 444 -5.62 -25.40 0.65
C GLU A 444 -5.83 -26.91 0.51
N GLY A 445 -5.12 -27.67 1.35
CA GLY A 445 -5.31 -29.11 1.47
C GLY A 445 -4.71 -29.96 0.35
N ASP A 446 -4.53 -31.24 0.68
CA ASP A 446 -3.96 -32.21 -0.26
C ASP A 446 -4.97 -32.63 -1.35
N SER A 447 -6.29 -32.55 -1.10
CA SER A 447 -7.36 -32.89 -2.07
C SER A 447 -7.38 -31.87 -3.22
N ALA A 448 -7.59 -30.58 -2.92
CA ALA A 448 -7.57 -29.52 -3.92
C ALA A 448 -6.20 -29.41 -4.60
N GLY A 449 -5.11 -29.62 -3.82
CA GLY A 449 -3.75 -29.71 -4.35
C GLY A 449 -3.57 -30.85 -5.37
N GLY A 450 -4.24 -31.98 -5.18
CA GLY A 450 -4.26 -33.11 -6.14
C GLY A 450 -4.94 -32.73 -7.46
N THR A 451 -6.11 -32.10 -7.38
CA THR A 451 -6.85 -31.60 -8.54
C THR A 451 -6.05 -30.54 -9.29
N ALA A 452 -5.47 -29.57 -8.57
CA ALA A 452 -4.65 -28.51 -9.16
C ALA A 452 -3.39 -29.07 -9.86
N LYS A 453 -2.72 -30.08 -9.27
CA LYS A 453 -1.58 -30.77 -9.90
C LYS A 453 -1.93 -31.45 -11.22
N GLN A 454 -3.16 -31.94 -11.35
CA GLN A 454 -3.65 -32.56 -12.60
C GLN A 454 -4.02 -31.51 -13.65
N GLY A 455 -4.68 -30.40 -13.23
CA GLY A 455 -5.18 -29.36 -14.13
C GLY A 455 -4.13 -28.35 -14.59
N ARG A 456 -3.01 -28.19 -13.91
CA ARG A 456 -2.01 -27.14 -14.18
C ARG A 456 -1.29 -27.29 -15.52
N ASP A 457 -0.79 -26.20 -16.05
CA ASP A 457 0.25 -26.24 -17.07
C ASP A 457 1.63 -26.44 -16.37
N ARG A 458 2.23 -27.61 -16.64
CA ARG A 458 3.51 -28.00 -16.02
C ARG A 458 4.69 -27.17 -16.49
N LYS A 459 4.54 -26.41 -17.55
CA LYS A 459 5.60 -25.57 -18.09
C LYS A 459 5.91 -24.41 -17.13
N PHE A 460 4.90 -23.70 -16.68
CA PHE A 460 5.07 -22.46 -15.90
C PHE A 460 4.33 -22.41 -14.56
N GLN A 461 3.47 -23.41 -14.25
CA GLN A 461 2.71 -23.44 -12.99
C GLN A 461 3.25 -24.47 -12.03
N ALA A 462 3.54 -24.03 -10.81
CA ALA A 462 3.89 -24.88 -9.66
C ALA A 462 2.73 -24.94 -8.65
N ILE A 463 2.60 -26.06 -7.94
CA ILE A 463 1.57 -26.29 -6.91
C ILE A 463 2.23 -26.67 -5.60
N LEU A 464 1.93 -25.95 -4.53
CA LEU A 464 2.30 -26.28 -3.15
C LEU A 464 1.05 -26.46 -2.31
N PRO A 465 0.64 -27.69 -2.00
CA PRO A 465 -0.45 -27.95 -1.06
C PRO A 465 -0.02 -27.63 0.38
N LEU A 466 -0.86 -26.89 1.11
CA LEU A 466 -0.68 -26.57 2.51
C LEU A 466 -1.61 -27.45 3.37
N ARG A 467 -1.15 -27.87 4.55
CA ARG A 467 -1.94 -28.70 5.46
C ARG A 467 -2.85 -27.86 6.35
N GLY A 468 -3.96 -27.35 5.79
CA GLY A 468 -4.92 -26.57 6.55
C GLY A 468 -4.38 -25.23 7.04
N LYS A 469 -4.81 -24.80 8.22
CA LYS A 469 -4.43 -23.50 8.81
C LYS A 469 -2.96 -23.48 9.20
N ILE A 470 -2.19 -22.60 8.57
CA ILE A 470 -0.79 -22.36 8.95
C ILE A 470 -0.70 -21.64 10.29
N LEU A 471 0.49 -21.64 10.89
CA LEU A 471 0.73 -20.92 12.14
C LEU A 471 0.40 -19.43 11.99
N ASN A 472 -0.40 -18.90 12.92
CA ASN A 472 -0.62 -17.45 13.02
C ASN A 472 0.64 -16.75 13.53
N VAL A 473 1.38 -16.13 12.60
CA VAL A 473 2.64 -15.44 12.91
C VAL A 473 2.45 -14.10 13.60
N GLU A 474 1.23 -13.61 13.72
CA GLU A 474 0.90 -12.43 14.52
C GLU A 474 1.05 -12.72 16.01
N LYS A 475 0.54 -13.89 16.45
CA LYS A 475 0.57 -14.34 17.85
C LYS A 475 1.85 -15.08 18.23
N ALA A 476 2.50 -15.72 17.26
CA ALA A 476 3.62 -16.60 17.54
C ALA A 476 4.92 -15.81 17.73
N LEU A 477 5.69 -16.20 18.74
CA LEU A 477 7.07 -15.77 18.87
C LEU A 477 7.86 -16.10 17.58
N ALA A 478 8.73 -15.21 17.15
CA ALA A 478 9.46 -15.30 15.88
C ALA A 478 10.15 -16.67 15.66
N HIS A 479 10.70 -17.28 16.72
CA HIS A 479 11.34 -18.60 16.62
C HIS A 479 10.35 -19.73 16.28
N ARG A 480 9.09 -19.66 16.74
CA ARG A 480 8.06 -20.67 16.42
C ARG A 480 7.64 -20.62 14.96
N GLY A 481 7.64 -19.42 14.35
CA GLY A 481 7.42 -19.29 12.91
C GLY A 481 8.45 -20.09 12.11
N TRP A 482 9.70 -20.07 12.55
CA TRP A 482 10.80 -20.84 11.91
C TRP A 482 10.79 -22.35 12.22
N GLU A 483 10.06 -22.79 13.21
CA GLU A 483 9.90 -24.22 13.50
C GLU A 483 8.74 -24.84 12.71
N SER A 484 7.79 -24.03 12.22
CA SER A 484 6.65 -24.52 11.42
C SER A 484 7.10 -25.08 10.08
N GLU A 485 6.74 -26.33 9.82
CA GLU A 485 7.09 -27.02 8.57
C GLU A 485 6.42 -26.38 7.35
N GLU A 486 5.17 -25.92 7.49
CA GLU A 486 4.43 -25.25 6.42
C GLU A 486 5.11 -23.93 6.02
N ILE A 487 5.52 -23.13 7.00
CA ILE A 487 6.24 -21.86 6.76
C ILE A 487 7.58 -22.13 6.08
N LYS A 488 8.35 -23.10 6.57
CA LYS A 488 9.61 -23.52 5.94
C LYS A 488 9.40 -23.95 4.49
N MET A 489 8.36 -24.74 4.22
CA MET A 489 8.05 -25.18 2.85
C MET A 489 7.73 -24.02 1.93
N ILE A 490 7.00 -23.01 2.41
CA ILE A 490 6.71 -21.80 1.61
C ILE A 490 8.03 -21.08 1.27
N PHE A 491 8.88 -20.80 2.25
CA PHE A 491 10.17 -20.12 1.99
C PHE A 491 11.08 -20.91 1.04
N GLN A 492 11.19 -22.21 1.23
CA GLN A 492 11.99 -23.09 0.36
C GLN A 492 11.43 -23.15 -1.06
N ALA A 493 10.11 -23.28 -1.22
CA ALA A 493 9.47 -23.31 -2.52
C ALA A 493 9.67 -22.00 -3.28
N LEU A 494 9.55 -20.86 -2.60
CA LEU A 494 9.73 -19.53 -3.20
C LEU A 494 11.20 -19.19 -3.49
N GLY A 495 12.17 -19.89 -2.90
CA GLY A 495 13.58 -19.56 -3.01
C GLY A 495 13.99 -18.32 -2.23
N ILE A 496 13.14 -17.89 -1.30
CA ILE A 496 13.36 -16.68 -0.49
C ILE A 496 14.21 -17.04 0.74
N THR A 497 15.23 -16.22 0.99
CA THR A 497 16.03 -16.29 2.21
C THR A 497 15.80 -15.02 3.05
N ILE A 498 15.79 -15.20 4.36
CA ILE A 498 15.70 -14.09 5.30
C ILE A 498 17.03 -13.91 6.00
N GLY A 499 17.44 -12.66 6.11
CA GLY A 499 18.65 -12.21 6.77
C GLY A 499 19.76 -11.93 5.79
N THR A 500 20.23 -10.68 5.83
CA THR A 500 21.50 -10.24 5.26
C THR A 500 22.55 -10.11 6.37
N ALA A 501 23.78 -9.79 6.03
CA ALA A 501 24.82 -9.50 7.03
C ALA A 501 24.49 -8.24 7.87
N GLU A 502 23.67 -7.35 7.33
CA GLU A 502 23.32 -6.04 7.91
C GLU A 502 21.95 -6.04 8.60
N ASP A 503 21.01 -6.88 8.14
CA ASP A 503 19.65 -6.98 8.68
C ASP A 503 19.18 -8.44 8.68
N SER A 504 18.96 -9.01 9.86
CA SER A 504 18.52 -10.41 10.02
C SER A 504 17.08 -10.65 9.56
N LYS A 505 16.30 -9.60 9.37
CA LYS A 505 14.90 -9.66 8.90
C LYS A 505 14.75 -9.30 7.43
N ALA A 506 15.79 -8.80 6.78
CA ALA A 506 15.73 -8.44 5.37
C ALA A 506 15.39 -9.65 4.49
N VAL A 507 14.48 -9.44 3.56
CA VAL A 507 14.06 -10.46 2.60
C VAL A 507 14.90 -10.30 1.33
N ASN A 508 15.65 -11.35 0.98
CA ASN A 508 16.39 -11.37 -0.27
C ASN A 508 15.53 -12.03 -1.35
N LEU A 509 15.13 -11.23 -2.34
CA LEU A 509 14.34 -11.65 -3.50
C LEU A 509 15.19 -12.04 -4.73
N GLU A 510 16.54 -11.93 -4.68
CA GLU A 510 17.41 -12.25 -5.82
C GLU A 510 17.23 -13.67 -6.35
N LYS A 511 16.80 -14.59 -5.49
CA LYS A 511 16.60 -16.01 -5.82
C LYS A 511 15.12 -16.39 -5.85
N ILE A 512 14.22 -15.40 -5.91
CA ILE A 512 12.79 -15.69 -6.02
C ILE A 512 12.53 -16.51 -7.29
N ARG A 513 11.71 -17.52 -7.17
CA ARG A 513 11.46 -18.49 -8.25
C ARG A 513 10.20 -18.22 -9.05
N TYR A 514 9.30 -17.40 -8.52
CA TYR A 514 8.01 -17.11 -9.13
C TYR A 514 7.65 -15.64 -8.92
N HIS A 515 7.38 -14.91 -9.99
CA HIS A 515 6.86 -13.54 -9.92
C HIS A 515 5.34 -13.47 -9.77
N LYS A 516 4.69 -14.62 -9.69
CA LYS A 516 3.26 -14.69 -9.38
C LYS A 516 2.99 -15.78 -8.35
N ILE A 517 2.62 -15.35 -7.16
CA ILE A 517 2.32 -16.22 -6.02
C ILE A 517 0.82 -16.12 -5.76
N VAL A 518 0.09 -17.20 -6.00
CA VAL A 518 -1.37 -17.20 -5.98
C VAL A 518 -1.87 -17.98 -4.76
N ILE A 519 -2.61 -17.32 -3.89
CA ILE A 519 -3.33 -17.98 -2.79
C ILE A 519 -4.62 -18.55 -3.39
N MET A 520 -4.82 -19.84 -3.27
CA MET A 520 -5.98 -20.57 -3.76
C MET A 520 -6.60 -21.39 -2.63
N ALA A 521 -7.62 -20.83 -2.00
CA ALA A 521 -8.35 -21.40 -0.86
C ALA A 521 -9.82 -21.60 -1.23
N ASP A 522 -10.51 -22.44 -0.47
CA ASP A 522 -11.92 -22.72 -0.62
C ASP A 522 -12.77 -21.46 -0.40
N ALA A 523 -13.95 -21.39 -1.01
CA ALA A 523 -14.86 -20.26 -0.92
C ALA A 523 -15.74 -20.33 0.34
N ASP A 524 -15.18 -20.72 1.47
CA ASP A 524 -15.84 -20.82 2.77
C ASP A 524 -15.11 -20.00 3.86
N VAL A 525 -15.63 -20.02 5.07
CA VAL A 525 -15.05 -19.27 6.21
C VAL A 525 -13.67 -19.78 6.60
N ASP A 526 -13.39 -21.06 6.44
CA ASP A 526 -12.09 -21.66 6.75
C ASP A 526 -11.05 -21.27 5.69
N GLY A 527 -11.42 -21.32 4.40
CA GLY A 527 -10.56 -20.86 3.31
C GLY A 527 -10.25 -19.36 3.40
N ALA A 528 -11.23 -18.53 3.76
CA ALA A 528 -11.00 -17.11 4.02
C ALA A 528 -10.01 -16.89 5.17
N HIS A 529 -10.10 -17.69 6.23
CA HIS A 529 -9.16 -17.64 7.36
C HIS A 529 -7.75 -18.10 6.94
N ILE A 530 -7.62 -19.17 6.14
CA ILE A 530 -6.33 -19.63 5.61
C ILE A 530 -5.69 -18.57 4.74
N ALA A 531 -6.45 -17.95 3.84
CA ALA A 531 -5.97 -16.84 3.02
C ALA A 531 -5.46 -15.67 3.89
N THR A 532 -6.19 -15.34 4.96
CA THR A 532 -5.79 -14.28 5.90
C THR A 532 -4.50 -14.65 6.65
N LEU A 533 -4.33 -15.89 7.09
CA LEU A 533 -3.09 -16.37 7.73
C LEU A 533 -1.90 -16.29 6.77
N ILE A 534 -2.09 -16.66 5.50
CA ILE A 534 -1.05 -16.56 4.48
C ILE A 534 -0.72 -15.08 4.21
N MET A 535 -1.72 -14.22 4.05
CA MET A 535 -1.50 -12.76 3.90
C MET A 535 -0.76 -12.17 5.11
N THR A 536 -1.10 -12.60 6.33
CA THR A 536 -0.39 -12.19 7.56
C THR A 536 1.09 -12.60 7.49
N LEU A 537 1.39 -13.83 7.05
CA LEU A 537 2.75 -14.30 6.86
C LEU A 537 3.52 -13.42 5.85
N PHE A 538 2.93 -13.14 4.70
CA PHE A 538 3.58 -12.30 3.68
C PHE A 538 3.74 -10.86 4.18
N PHE A 539 2.74 -10.28 4.80
CA PHE A 539 2.82 -8.92 5.34
C PHE A 539 3.91 -8.80 6.42
N ARG A 540 4.06 -9.79 7.29
CA ARG A 540 5.00 -9.75 8.43
C ARG A 540 6.44 -10.14 8.08
N TYR A 541 6.63 -11.09 7.17
CA TYR A 541 7.94 -11.66 6.89
C TYR A 541 8.42 -11.49 5.44
N MET A 542 7.53 -11.17 4.51
CA MET A 542 7.84 -11.08 3.07
C MET A 542 7.15 -9.87 2.42
N ARG A 543 7.13 -8.76 3.13
CA ARG A 543 6.41 -7.56 2.69
C ARG A 543 6.86 -7.08 1.30
N SER A 544 8.14 -7.17 0.99
CA SER A 544 8.70 -6.85 -0.32
C SER A 544 8.08 -7.65 -1.47
N VAL A 545 7.58 -8.89 -1.20
CA VAL A 545 6.83 -9.68 -2.21
C VAL A 545 5.52 -8.99 -2.59
N ILE A 546 4.81 -8.41 -1.60
CA ILE A 546 3.58 -7.67 -1.85
C ILE A 546 3.89 -6.36 -2.57
N GLU A 547 4.90 -5.63 -2.11
CA GLU A 547 5.31 -4.33 -2.66
C GLU A 547 5.78 -4.43 -4.11
N ASN A 548 6.39 -5.55 -4.50
CA ASN A 548 6.74 -5.86 -5.89
C ASN A 548 5.56 -6.40 -6.71
N GLY A 549 4.36 -6.53 -6.12
CA GLY A 549 3.16 -6.95 -6.83
C GLY A 549 3.11 -8.44 -7.18
N TYR A 550 3.85 -9.30 -6.46
CA TYR A 550 3.92 -10.73 -6.78
C TYR A 550 2.86 -11.58 -6.09
N LEU A 551 2.09 -11.04 -5.13
CA LEU A 551 1.08 -11.79 -4.38
C LEU A 551 -0.33 -11.57 -4.95
N TYR A 552 -1.05 -12.67 -5.17
CA TYR A 552 -2.41 -12.70 -5.73
C TYR A 552 -3.32 -13.64 -4.95
N ILE A 553 -4.62 -13.40 -5.04
CA ILE A 553 -5.68 -14.29 -4.56
C ILE A 553 -6.47 -14.76 -5.77
N ALA A 554 -6.63 -16.07 -5.94
CA ALA A 554 -7.50 -16.64 -6.95
C ALA A 554 -8.97 -16.50 -6.54
N THR A 555 -9.82 -16.22 -7.53
CA THR A 555 -11.26 -16.10 -7.31
C THR A 555 -11.97 -17.19 -8.12
N PRO A 556 -12.14 -18.42 -7.57
CA PRO A 556 -12.89 -19.47 -8.25
C PRO A 556 -14.37 -19.12 -8.34
N PRO A 557 -15.12 -19.67 -9.30
CA PRO A 557 -16.55 -19.45 -9.40
C PRO A 557 -17.30 -20.13 -8.22
N LEU A 558 -18.40 -19.52 -7.78
CA LEU A 558 -19.27 -20.07 -6.75
C LEU A 558 -20.29 -21.07 -7.32
N TYR A 559 -20.68 -20.90 -8.59
CA TYR A 559 -21.70 -21.73 -9.22
C TYR A 559 -21.31 -22.13 -10.63
N SER A 560 -21.79 -23.31 -11.06
CA SER A 560 -21.93 -23.64 -12.46
C SER A 560 -23.40 -23.87 -12.83
N VAL A 561 -23.81 -23.35 -13.98
CA VAL A 561 -25.15 -23.47 -14.54
C VAL A 561 -25.04 -24.24 -15.87
N LYS A 562 -25.70 -25.39 -15.97
CA LYS A 562 -25.62 -26.27 -17.12
C LYS A 562 -26.99 -26.52 -17.73
N LYS A 563 -27.06 -26.43 -19.08
CA LYS A 563 -28.23 -26.82 -19.86
C LYS A 563 -27.80 -27.69 -21.05
N GLY A 564 -28.07 -28.98 -20.97
CA GLY A 564 -27.61 -29.93 -21.97
C GLY A 564 -26.09 -30.02 -22.07
N LYS A 565 -25.51 -29.57 -23.18
CA LYS A 565 -24.05 -29.52 -23.37
C LYS A 565 -23.42 -28.16 -22.98
N GLU A 566 -24.21 -27.10 -22.86
CA GLU A 566 -23.73 -25.78 -22.50
C GLU A 566 -23.56 -25.68 -20.98
N GLN A 567 -22.39 -25.24 -20.54
CA GLN A 567 -22.07 -24.98 -19.14
C GLN A 567 -21.43 -23.60 -19.03
N ARG A 568 -21.93 -22.79 -18.08
CA ARG A 568 -21.37 -21.47 -17.75
C ARG A 568 -21.12 -21.37 -16.26
N TYR A 569 -20.17 -20.51 -15.88
CA TYR A 569 -19.78 -20.28 -14.50
C TYR A 569 -20.17 -18.88 -14.05
N CYS A 570 -20.44 -18.71 -12.76
CA CYS A 570 -20.72 -17.41 -12.18
C CYS A 570 -20.14 -17.29 -10.75
N TRP A 571 -19.78 -16.06 -10.40
CA TRP A 571 -19.06 -15.70 -9.18
C TRP A 571 -19.95 -15.03 -8.15
N THR A 572 -21.12 -14.50 -8.56
CA THR A 572 -22.08 -13.85 -7.66
C THR A 572 -23.48 -14.43 -7.85
N GLU A 573 -24.34 -14.18 -6.85
CA GLU A 573 -25.74 -14.59 -6.90
C GLU A 573 -26.50 -13.85 -8.01
N GLU A 574 -26.17 -12.56 -8.25
CA GLU A 574 -26.77 -11.78 -9.34
C GLU A 574 -26.44 -12.40 -10.69
N GLN A 575 -25.20 -12.79 -10.93
CA GLN A 575 -24.79 -13.48 -12.16
C GLN A 575 -25.50 -14.84 -12.30
N ARG A 576 -25.72 -15.57 -11.19
CA ARG A 576 -26.49 -16.82 -11.20
C ARG A 576 -27.92 -16.57 -11.68
N LEU A 577 -28.59 -15.56 -11.12
CA LEU A 577 -29.94 -15.19 -11.51
C LEU A 577 -30.03 -14.75 -12.97
N GLN A 578 -29.05 -13.99 -13.46
CA GLN A 578 -28.96 -13.62 -14.88
C GLN A 578 -28.83 -14.84 -15.77
N LEU A 579 -27.95 -15.80 -15.43
CA LEU A 579 -27.78 -17.03 -16.20
C LEU A 579 -29.05 -17.90 -16.19
N ILE A 580 -29.80 -17.93 -15.10
CA ILE A 580 -31.10 -18.62 -15.05
C ILE A 580 -32.08 -17.97 -16.03
N GLN A 581 -32.10 -16.65 -16.12
CA GLN A 581 -32.94 -15.94 -17.10
C GLN A 581 -32.52 -16.26 -18.55
N GLU A 582 -31.24 -16.16 -18.84
CA GLU A 582 -30.70 -16.38 -20.20
C GLU A 582 -30.84 -17.82 -20.67
N MET A 583 -30.36 -18.78 -19.88
CA MET A 583 -30.28 -20.19 -20.25
C MET A 583 -31.60 -20.94 -19.97
N GLY A 584 -32.28 -20.59 -18.90
CA GLY A 584 -33.48 -21.28 -18.38
C GLY A 584 -34.79 -20.61 -18.74
N ALA A 585 -34.79 -19.43 -19.41
CA ALA A 585 -35.97 -18.60 -19.62
C ALA A 585 -36.75 -18.35 -18.30
N GLY A 586 -36.01 -18.12 -17.22
CA GLY A 586 -36.54 -17.91 -15.85
C GLY A 586 -36.98 -19.18 -15.11
N LYS A 587 -36.78 -20.38 -15.68
CA LYS A 587 -37.15 -21.65 -15.04
C LYS A 587 -35.88 -22.37 -14.55
N GLU A 588 -35.61 -22.28 -13.26
CA GLU A 588 -34.48 -22.94 -12.60
C GLU A 588 -34.55 -24.48 -12.74
N SER A 589 -35.73 -25.06 -12.70
CA SER A 589 -35.96 -26.51 -12.83
C SER A 589 -35.52 -27.11 -14.19
N SER A 590 -35.27 -26.27 -15.19
CA SER A 590 -34.76 -26.70 -16.52
C SER A 590 -33.23 -26.73 -16.60
N LEU A 591 -32.54 -26.33 -15.54
CA LEU A 591 -31.11 -26.17 -15.46
C LEU A 591 -30.51 -27.10 -14.38
N HIS A 592 -29.31 -27.55 -14.60
CA HIS A 592 -28.53 -28.20 -13.55
C HIS A 592 -27.57 -27.15 -12.95
N ILE A 593 -27.89 -26.72 -11.73
CA ILE A 593 -27.09 -25.72 -11.01
C ILE A 593 -26.31 -26.46 -9.93
N GLN A 594 -24.99 -26.29 -9.95
CA GLN A 594 -24.10 -26.81 -8.93
C GLN A 594 -23.45 -25.63 -8.20
N ARG A 595 -23.51 -25.65 -6.88
CA ARG A 595 -22.75 -24.73 -6.03
C ARG A 595 -21.47 -25.42 -5.60
N TYR A 596 -20.34 -24.72 -5.74
CA TYR A 596 -19.04 -25.19 -5.26
C TYR A 596 -18.79 -24.63 -3.86
N LYS A 597 -18.60 -25.50 -2.88
CA LYS A 597 -18.22 -25.14 -1.51
C LYS A 597 -16.71 -25.17 -1.32
N GLY A 598 -16.02 -25.98 -2.12
CA GLY A 598 -14.57 -26.09 -2.08
C GLY A 598 -13.98 -26.48 -3.43
N LEU A 599 -12.70 -26.19 -3.61
CA LEU A 599 -11.92 -26.47 -4.82
C LEU A 599 -11.82 -27.98 -5.11
N GLY A 600 -11.92 -28.81 -4.08
CA GLY A 600 -11.92 -30.27 -4.21
C GLY A 600 -13.17 -30.84 -4.87
N GLU A 601 -14.25 -30.06 -5.03
CA GLU A 601 -15.47 -30.46 -5.74
C GLU A 601 -15.37 -30.23 -7.25
N MET A 602 -14.35 -29.48 -7.71
CA MET A 602 -14.08 -29.24 -9.11
C MET A 602 -13.27 -30.36 -9.73
N THR A 603 -13.56 -30.69 -10.99
CA THR A 603 -12.63 -31.50 -11.80
C THR A 603 -11.38 -30.70 -12.16
N ALA A 604 -10.31 -31.38 -12.56
CA ALA A 604 -9.07 -30.73 -12.98
C ALA A 604 -9.27 -29.77 -14.16
N GLU A 605 -10.16 -30.15 -15.09
CA GLU A 605 -10.52 -29.33 -16.26
C GLU A 605 -11.31 -28.08 -15.84
N GLN A 606 -12.31 -28.24 -14.96
CA GLN A 606 -13.06 -27.10 -14.44
C GLN A 606 -12.17 -26.11 -13.69
N LEU A 607 -11.25 -26.62 -12.85
CA LEU A 607 -10.32 -25.78 -12.10
C LEU A 607 -9.33 -25.05 -13.03
N TRP A 608 -8.90 -25.73 -14.11
CA TRP A 608 -8.09 -25.10 -15.15
C TRP A 608 -8.85 -23.97 -15.84
N ASP A 609 -10.00 -24.26 -16.42
CA ASP A 609 -10.76 -23.32 -17.25
C ASP A 609 -11.19 -22.05 -16.48
N THR A 610 -11.48 -22.17 -15.19
CA THR A 610 -12.07 -21.09 -14.40
C THR A 610 -11.10 -20.33 -13.50
N THR A 611 -10.00 -21.00 -13.06
CA THR A 611 -9.19 -20.49 -11.95
C THR A 611 -7.69 -20.49 -12.26
N MET A 612 -7.20 -21.41 -13.12
CA MET A 612 -5.76 -21.56 -13.33
C MET A 612 -5.32 -21.09 -14.73
N SER A 613 -6.16 -21.23 -15.76
CA SER A 613 -5.82 -20.78 -17.12
C SER A 613 -5.64 -19.27 -17.17
N PRO A 614 -4.53 -18.75 -17.72
CA PRO A 614 -4.31 -17.31 -17.87
C PRO A 614 -5.44 -16.59 -18.61
N ASP A 615 -6.10 -17.26 -19.56
CA ASP A 615 -7.12 -16.67 -20.42
C ASP A 615 -8.51 -16.58 -19.76
N GLY A 616 -8.81 -17.46 -18.78
CA GLY A 616 -10.15 -17.56 -18.20
C GLY A 616 -10.27 -17.18 -16.72
N ARG A 617 -9.15 -17.00 -16.03
CA ARG A 617 -9.12 -16.78 -14.57
C ARG A 617 -9.25 -15.32 -14.16
N THR A 618 -9.77 -15.12 -12.97
CA THR A 618 -9.72 -13.82 -12.27
C THR A 618 -8.77 -13.92 -11.09
N LEU A 619 -7.70 -13.10 -11.10
CA LEU A 619 -6.77 -12.95 -9.99
C LEU A 619 -6.88 -11.55 -9.40
N ARG A 620 -7.02 -11.47 -8.09
CA ARG A 620 -6.98 -10.22 -7.35
C ARG A 620 -5.58 -10.01 -6.77
N GLN A 621 -4.86 -8.99 -7.24
CA GLN A 621 -3.56 -8.62 -6.69
C GLN A 621 -3.70 -8.09 -5.27
N VAL A 622 -2.82 -8.52 -4.38
CA VAL A 622 -2.74 -8.00 -3.01
C VAL A 622 -1.83 -6.79 -3.02
N THR A 623 -2.33 -5.65 -2.57
CA THR A 623 -1.59 -4.38 -2.48
C THR A 623 -1.59 -3.86 -1.06
N ILE A 624 -0.57 -3.07 -0.69
CA ILE A 624 -0.50 -2.32 0.56
C ILE A 624 -0.61 -0.85 0.18
N GLU A 625 -1.74 -0.23 0.47
CA GLU A 625 -1.96 1.17 0.13
C GLU A 625 -1.55 2.10 1.27
N ASN A 626 -1.86 1.71 2.50
CA ASN A 626 -1.40 2.35 3.72
C ASN A 626 -0.82 1.29 4.67
N ALA A 627 0.47 1.34 4.89
CA ALA A 627 1.18 0.33 5.67
C ALA A 627 0.84 0.38 7.17
N ALA A 628 0.59 1.59 7.70
CA ALA A 628 0.23 1.79 9.09
C ALA A 628 -1.16 1.23 9.38
N GLU A 629 -2.13 1.51 8.51
CA GLU A 629 -3.48 1.00 8.64
C GLU A 629 -3.52 -0.53 8.43
N ALA A 630 -2.78 -1.06 7.45
CA ALA A 630 -2.66 -2.50 7.26
C ALA A 630 -2.08 -3.19 8.50
N ASP A 631 -1.04 -2.61 9.13
CA ASP A 631 -0.46 -3.12 10.38
C ASP A 631 -1.50 -3.15 11.50
N ARG A 632 -2.24 -2.06 11.69
CA ARG A 632 -3.31 -1.96 12.70
C ARG A 632 -4.39 -3.03 12.47
N ILE A 633 -4.86 -3.20 11.24
CA ILE A 633 -5.88 -4.19 10.88
C ILE A 633 -5.37 -5.61 11.15
N PHE A 634 -4.14 -5.96 10.73
CA PHE A 634 -3.58 -7.28 11.01
C PHE A 634 -3.41 -7.52 12.51
N SER A 635 -2.93 -6.56 13.28
CA SER A 635 -2.82 -6.68 14.74
C SER A 635 -4.17 -6.84 15.40
N MET A 636 -5.18 -6.09 14.99
CA MET A 636 -6.55 -6.18 15.52
C MET A 636 -7.22 -7.51 15.18
N LEU A 637 -7.16 -7.95 13.92
CA LEU A 637 -7.85 -9.17 13.47
C LEU A 637 -7.13 -10.44 13.89
N MET A 638 -5.79 -10.44 13.85
CA MET A 638 -4.96 -11.63 14.02
C MET A 638 -4.19 -11.66 15.34
N GLY A 639 -4.16 -10.57 16.10
CA GLY A 639 -3.52 -10.44 17.40
C GLY A 639 -4.24 -11.16 18.53
N ASP A 640 -3.74 -11.05 19.75
CA ASP A 640 -4.29 -11.75 20.93
C ASP A 640 -5.54 -11.07 21.50
N ASP A 641 -5.69 -9.76 21.33
CA ASP A 641 -6.81 -9.00 21.85
C ASP A 641 -8.14 -9.35 21.19
N VAL A 642 -9.10 -9.76 22.03
CA VAL A 642 -10.45 -10.17 21.59
C VAL A 642 -11.42 -8.98 21.48
N PRO A 643 -11.46 -8.02 22.43
CA PRO A 643 -12.45 -6.95 22.41
C PRO A 643 -12.43 -6.08 21.14
N PRO A 644 -11.28 -5.57 20.66
CA PRO A 644 -11.24 -4.77 19.42
C PRO A 644 -11.70 -5.56 18.19
N ARG A 645 -11.34 -6.85 18.11
CA ARG A 645 -11.78 -7.75 17.03
C ARG A 645 -13.28 -7.96 17.05
N ARG A 646 -13.89 -8.16 18.24
CA ARG A 646 -15.33 -8.30 18.40
C ARG A 646 -16.05 -7.03 17.94
N GLN A 647 -15.59 -5.87 18.38
CA GLN A 647 -16.17 -4.59 18.00
C GLN A 647 -16.10 -4.36 16.50
N PHE A 648 -14.96 -4.67 15.85
CA PHE A 648 -14.83 -4.60 14.41
C PHE A 648 -15.82 -5.51 13.67
N ILE A 649 -16.00 -6.76 14.13
CA ILE A 649 -16.94 -7.70 13.55
C ILE A 649 -18.37 -7.19 13.71
N GLU A 650 -18.75 -6.68 14.88
CA GLU A 650 -20.08 -6.12 15.13
C GLU A 650 -20.38 -4.91 14.25
N GLN A 651 -19.42 -4.00 14.08
CA GLN A 651 -19.56 -2.81 13.23
C GLN A 651 -19.65 -3.13 11.73
N ASN A 652 -19.02 -4.21 11.29
CA ASN A 652 -18.94 -4.59 9.87
C ASN A 652 -19.81 -5.80 9.52
N ALA A 653 -20.65 -6.28 10.43
CA ALA A 653 -21.48 -7.47 10.23
C ALA A 653 -22.44 -7.36 9.04
N THR A 654 -22.93 -6.15 8.76
CA THR A 654 -23.84 -5.86 7.64
C THR A 654 -23.17 -6.00 6.26
N TYR A 655 -21.83 -5.92 6.19
CA TYR A 655 -21.07 -6.07 4.94
C TYR A 655 -20.58 -7.50 4.71
N ALA A 656 -20.78 -8.38 5.68
CA ALA A 656 -20.34 -9.77 5.58
C ALA A 656 -21.33 -10.59 4.77
N ASN A 657 -20.94 -11.08 3.60
CA ASN A 657 -21.65 -12.13 2.89
C ASN A 657 -21.41 -13.46 3.63
N ILE A 658 -22.18 -13.69 4.68
CA ILE A 658 -22.12 -14.94 5.42
C ILE A 658 -23.18 -15.87 4.85
N ASP A 659 -22.74 -17.03 4.45
CA ASP A 659 -23.60 -18.15 4.14
C ASP A 659 -24.05 -18.78 5.47
N ALA A 660 -25.26 -18.43 5.92
CA ALA A 660 -25.85 -18.97 7.14
C ALA A 660 -26.62 -20.25 6.86
#